data_c9fd67423d3b348e634a71d6c71956a7
#
_entry.id   c9fd67423d3b348e634a71d6c71956a7
#
_cell.length_a   1.000
_cell.length_b   1.000
_cell.length_c   1.000
_cell.angle_alpha   90.00
_cell.angle_beta   90.00
_cell.angle_gamma   90.00
#
_symmetry.space_group_name_H-M   'P 1'
#
loop_
_entity.id
_entity.type
_entity.pdbx_description
1 polymer ?
#
loop_
_entity_poly.entity_id
_entity_poly.type
_entity_poly.pdbx_seq_one_letter_code
_entity_poly.pdbx_strand_id
1 'polypeptide(L)'
;MWIFDCYHRGSVELWDREGSSPKPLAFRYSPSFYLHLEDPHAHWEMIEGLETRFKVEECAFETVYGPLSGYEIWAGRDVAEKIEKQTRLQAHLYNVDLRPDQRFLADRGLFPCGGGDESRFDPDFEIPLTPLTIEVHADPQISRAMTEISVQSLRRETSLAGSERKVLAELFDLVRVIDPDIILFPDSDQWVPRMVAKAERYGLDPSLSRTGGFRKMASRSYWSYGRVEHRHGASIPEGRILIDTENSFTYREGGIGGVVLASRLTGLSPNLTSRFTPGTLISNYEVYEALRRGIAVPFRKDDPEGQRKITELKAADKGGMIFQPRPGVHERACELDFTSFYPSIIVNYHLSPETVGGSRPVGPGPGGSSGPARRGFLCEVIEPLLELRLKTKRLKKAEPRYAGLDSALKWMLVTCFGYTGYKNAKFGRIEVHEAITRISRDLLLQAKEIAEGLDLEVLHGIVDCLWVRGGDVSSVTLFKERVEAATGIGTELDPYEWIVFLPLADGFGAYNRYFGLLSSGRLKLRGVAARRRDTPEYVRRMQMEVIEKMGEARNIDELRLIKPEALKIARRYRQWLPNADPSELVVRRRISKLGRQKRCAQASAIEAYRRRGVKVSPGMTVEYVVRDARRWEVDGYWDASEFDLDYYGILIKKAWEEVAFAFRFIEDGLGQGAGAGDGRNV
;
A
#
# COMPACT_ATOMS: atom_id res chain seq x y z
N MET A 1 -21.05 13.61 19.93
CA MET A 1 -20.30 12.33 20.11
C MET A 1 -19.17 12.30 19.10
N TRP A 2 -17.92 12.20 19.54
CA TRP A 2 -16.74 12.08 18.71
C TRP A 2 -16.08 10.72 18.95
N ILE A 3 -16.35 9.77 18.04
CA ILE A 3 -15.96 8.35 18.21
C ILE A 3 -14.50 8.19 17.81
N PHE A 4 -13.59 7.75 18.71
CA PHE A 4 -12.20 7.51 18.35
C PHE A 4 -11.81 6.03 18.22
N ASP A 5 -12.58 5.11 18.80
CA ASP A 5 -12.41 3.66 18.61
C ASP A 5 -13.78 2.97 18.58
N CYS A 6 -13.88 1.88 17.81
CA CYS A 6 -15.08 1.06 17.74
C CYS A 6 -14.70 -0.41 17.52
N TYR A 7 -15.42 -1.33 18.16
CA TYR A 7 -15.23 -2.77 17.99
C TYR A 7 -16.46 -3.55 18.47
N HIS A 8 -16.53 -4.81 18.10
CA HIS A 8 -17.59 -5.71 18.55
C HIS A 8 -17.04 -6.79 19.49
N ARG A 9 -17.70 -6.95 20.66
CA ARG A 9 -17.42 -7.99 21.66
C ARG A 9 -18.73 -8.44 22.35
N GLY A 10 -19.59 -9.10 21.58
CA GLY A 10 -20.96 -9.41 22.04
C GLY A 10 -21.92 -8.22 21.95
N SER A 11 -21.44 -7.01 22.14
CA SER A 11 -22.05 -5.71 21.84
C SER A 11 -21.12 -4.89 20.94
N VAL A 12 -21.63 -3.86 20.30
CA VAL A 12 -20.81 -2.84 19.64
C VAL A 12 -20.37 -1.83 20.69
N GLU A 13 -19.08 -1.74 20.91
CA GLU A 13 -18.46 -0.80 21.83
C GLU A 13 -17.94 0.41 21.04
N LEU A 14 -18.41 1.60 21.39
CA LEU A 14 -17.93 2.88 20.87
C LEU A 14 -17.21 3.65 21.98
N TRP A 15 -16.04 4.17 21.68
CA TRP A 15 -15.31 5.05 22.59
C TRP A 15 -15.50 6.50 22.16
N ASP A 16 -16.15 7.25 23.02
CA ASP A 16 -16.48 8.66 22.80
C ASP A 16 -15.48 9.58 23.53
N ARG A 17 -15.07 10.66 22.87
CA ARG A 17 -14.11 11.67 23.38
C ARG A 17 -14.80 12.94 23.90
N GLU A 18 -16.12 13.04 23.85
CA GLU A 18 -16.82 14.17 24.46
C GLU A 18 -16.69 14.11 26.00
N GLY A 19 -16.12 15.18 26.56
CA GLY A 19 -15.89 15.29 28.00
C GLY A 19 -14.44 15.04 28.45
N SER A 20 -14.22 15.10 29.76
CA SER A 20 -12.88 15.05 30.37
C SER A 20 -12.23 13.65 30.38
N SER A 21 -13.02 12.61 30.28
CA SER A 21 -12.54 11.21 30.29
C SER A 21 -13.29 10.37 29.27
N PRO A 22 -12.60 9.67 28.36
CA PRO A 22 -13.23 8.78 27.40
C PRO A 22 -13.99 7.65 28.10
N LYS A 23 -15.20 7.38 27.62
CA LYS A 23 -16.05 6.31 28.15
C LYS A 23 -16.53 5.39 27.04
N PRO A 24 -16.64 4.07 27.30
CA PRO A 24 -17.26 3.16 26.36
C PRO A 24 -18.78 3.28 26.41
N LEU A 25 -19.40 3.27 25.23
CA LEU A 25 -20.84 3.16 25.03
C LEU A 25 -21.12 1.81 24.39
N ALA A 26 -21.85 0.95 25.08
CA ALA A 26 -22.17 -0.40 24.62
C ALA A 26 -23.58 -0.46 23.99
N PHE A 27 -23.66 -0.98 22.78
CA PHE A 27 -24.92 -1.12 22.04
C PHE A 27 -25.16 -2.59 21.69
N ARG A 28 -26.31 -3.11 22.06
CA ARG A 28 -26.75 -4.42 21.58
C ARG A 28 -26.98 -4.33 20.07
N TYR A 29 -26.33 -5.18 19.31
CA TYR A 29 -26.46 -5.23 17.88
C TYR A 29 -26.42 -6.67 17.40
N SER A 30 -27.50 -7.10 16.75
CA SER A 30 -27.64 -8.43 16.16
C SER A 30 -27.59 -8.29 14.65
N PRO A 31 -26.47 -8.63 14.02
CA PRO A 31 -26.37 -8.55 12.56
C PRO A 31 -27.31 -9.56 11.90
N SER A 32 -27.88 -9.17 10.78
CA SER A 32 -28.66 -10.01 9.88
C SER A 32 -27.90 -10.24 8.57
N PHE A 33 -28.36 -11.16 7.76
CA PHE A 33 -27.91 -11.33 6.38
C PHE A 33 -29.11 -11.56 5.46
N TYR A 34 -28.94 -11.30 4.15
CA TYR A 34 -29.97 -11.55 3.18
C TYR A 34 -29.73 -12.86 2.44
N LEU A 35 -30.85 -13.56 2.19
CA LEU A 35 -30.92 -14.79 1.40
C LEU A 35 -31.82 -14.55 0.19
N HIS A 36 -31.28 -14.76 -1.03
CA HIS A 36 -32.08 -14.84 -2.25
C HIS A 36 -32.00 -16.26 -2.81
N LEU A 37 -33.13 -16.79 -3.24
CA LEU A 37 -33.30 -18.09 -3.89
C LEU A 37 -34.05 -17.88 -5.19
N GLU A 38 -33.57 -18.44 -6.31
CA GLU A 38 -34.29 -18.40 -7.60
C GLU A 38 -35.62 -19.16 -7.52
N ASP A 39 -35.64 -20.29 -6.79
CA ASP A 39 -36.86 -21.07 -6.50
C ASP A 39 -36.99 -21.31 -4.98
N PRO A 40 -37.69 -20.41 -4.27
CA PRO A 40 -37.94 -20.60 -2.83
C PRO A 40 -38.76 -21.85 -2.51
N HIS A 41 -39.66 -22.25 -3.42
CA HIS A 41 -40.52 -23.43 -3.22
C HIS A 41 -39.71 -24.72 -3.18
N ALA A 42 -38.66 -24.85 -3.95
CA ALA A 42 -37.75 -25.99 -3.90
C ALA A 42 -37.01 -26.13 -2.54
N HIS A 43 -37.00 -25.09 -1.71
CA HIS A 43 -36.29 -25.02 -0.44
C HIS A 43 -37.20 -24.69 0.75
N TRP A 44 -38.51 -24.90 0.63
CA TRP A 44 -39.50 -24.50 1.64
C TRP A 44 -39.25 -25.11 3.01
N GLU A 45 -38.87 -26.41 3.11
CA GLU A 45 -38.55 -27.08 4.38
C GLU A 45 -37.36 -26.43 5.11
N MET A 46 -36.38 -25.95 4.35
CA MET A 46 -35.23 -25.22 4.90
C MET A 46 -35.68 -23.86 5.45
N ILE A 47 -36.53 -23.13 4.75
CA ILE A 47 -37.04 -21.81 5.17
C ILE A 47 -37.87 -21.99 6.45
N GLU A 48 -38.81 -22.91 6.50
CA GLU A 48 -39.62 -23.25 7.69
C GLU A 48 -38.69 -23.62 8.90
N GLY A 49 -37.65 -24.42 8.62
CA GLY A 49 -36.67 -24.78 9.64
C GLY A 49 -35.82 -23.62 10.13
N LEU A 50 -35.65 -22.57 9.34
CA LEU A 50 -35.00 -21.32 9.74
C LEU A 50 -35.94 -20.45 10.58
N GLU A 51 -37.22 -20.30 10.18
CA GLU A 51 -38.25 -19.54 10.89
C GLU A 51 -38.50 -20.05 12.29
N THR A 52 -38.40 -21.38 12.52
CA THR A 52 -38.54 -21.98 13.86
C THR A 52 -37.39 -21.65 14.81
N ARG A 53 -36.22 -21.23 14.28
CA ARG A 53 -34.98 -21.05 15.09
C ARG A 53 -34.49 -19.62 15.12
N PHE A 54 -34.81 -18.82 14.14
CA PHE A 54 -34.31 -17.49 13.95
C PHE A 54 -35.45 -16.55 13.58
N LYS A 55 -35.22 -15.25 13.78
CA LYS A 55 -36.08 -14.24 13.18
C LYS A 55 -35.78 -14.23 11.68
N VAL A 56 -36.82 -14.45 10.85
CA VAL A 56 -36.79 -14.43 9.39
C VAL A 56 -37.92 -13.52 8.92
N GLU A 57 -37.61 -12.61 8.01
CA GLU A 57 -38.60 -11.69 7.41
C GLU A 57 -38.44 -11.69 5.88
N GLU A 58 -39.54 -11.80 5.15
CA GLU A 58 -39.51 -11.57 3.70
C GLU A 58 -39.21 -10.09 3.43
N CYS A 59 -38.31 -9.81 2.49
CA CYS A 59 -37.90 -8.45 2.16
C CYS A 59 -37.45 -8.32 0.71
N ALA A 60 -37.44 -7.08 0.22
CA ALA A 60 -36.68 -6.69 -0.96
C ALA A 60 -35.44 -5.92 -0.52
N PHE A 61 -34.32 -6.14 -1.21
CA PHE A 61 -33.07 -5.46 -0.93
C PHE A 61 -32.33 -5.10 -2.23
N GLU A 62 -31.58 -4.02 -2.18
CA GLU A 62 -30.83 -3.51 -3.34
C GLU A 62 -29.45 -4.17 -3.44
N THR A 63 -29.08 -4.53 -4.68
CA THR A 63 -27.71 -4.95 -5.04
C THR A 63 -27.14 -4.01 -6.10
N VAL A 64 -25.85 -4.10 -6.40
CA VAL A 64 -25.25 -3.34 -7.51
C VAL A 64 -25.91 -3.65 -8.86
N TYR A 65 -26.52 -4.81 -9.01
CA TYR A 65 -27.22 -5.25 -10.22
C TYR A 65 -28.73 -4.90 -10.24
N GLY A 66 -29.25 -4.39 -9.14
CA GLY A 66 -30.65 -4.01 -8.95
C GLY A 66 -31.31 -4.72 -7.76
N PRO A 67 -32.63 -4.52 -7.57
CA PRO A 67 -33.36 -5.10 -6.45
C PRO A 67 -33.53 -6.61 -6.60
N LEU A 68 -33.49 -7.31 -5.48
CA LEU A 68 -33.79 -8.72 -5.32
C LEU A 68 -34.84 -8.90 -4.21
N SER A 69 -35.71 -9.90 -4.37
CA SER A 69 -36.63 -10.36 -3.33
C SER A 69 -36.04 -11.57 -2.62
N GLY A 70 -36.23 -11.66 -1.32
CA GLY A 70 -35.71 -12.78 -0.51
C GLY A 70 -36.06 -12.65 0.95
N TYR A 71 -35.16 -13.08 1.82
CA TYR A 71 -35.38 -13.17 3.25
C TYR A 71 -34.25 -12.45 4.01
N GLU A 72 -34.58 -11.64 5.00
CA GLU A 72 -33.63 -11.15 6.00
C GLU A 72 -33.63 -12.11 7.19
N ILE A 73 -32.45 -12.60 7.58
CA ILE A 73 -32.26 -13.62 8.60
C ILE A 73 -31.31 -13.10 9.68
N TRP A 74 -31.80 -13.01 10.94
CA TRP A 74 -30.97 -12.59 12.08
C TRP A 74 -30.22 -13.80 12.65
N ALA A 75 -29.12 -14.15 12.01
CA ALA A 75 -28.28 -15.28 12.41
C ALA A 75 -26.81 -15.02 12.06
N GLY A 76 -25.93 -15.84 12.61
CA GLY A 76 -24.48 -15.74 12.37
C GLY A 76 -24.04 -16.39 11.06
N ARG A 77 -22.78 -16.16 10.73
CA ARG A 77 -22.12 -16.69 9.53
C ARG A 77 -22.21 -18.24 9.41
N ASP A 78 -22.16 -18.96 10.51
CA ASP A 78 -22.26 -20.42 10.57
C ASP A 78 -23.60 -20.92 10.00
N VAL A 79 -24.68 -20.16 10.19
CA VAL A 79 -25.99 -20.47 9.60
C VAL A 79 -25.97 -20.23 8.10
N ALA A 80 -25.44 -19.11 7.65
CA ALA A 80 -25.29 -18.80 6.23
C ALA A 80 -24.45 -19.87 5.49
N GLU A 81 -23.35 -20.33 6.08
CA GLU A 81 -22.53 -21.42 5.52
C GLU A 81 -23.25 -22.78 5.47
N LYS A 82 -24.19 -23.03 6.38
CA LYS A 82 -25.05 -24.22 6.33
C LYS A 82 -26.08 -24.11 5.21
N ILE A 83 -26.71 -22.94 5.03
CA ILE A 83 -27.64 -22.67 3.93
C ILE A 83 -26.92 -22.89 2.60
N GLU A 84 -25.75 -22.30 2.41
CA GLU A 84 -24.92 -22.44 1.22
C GLU A 84 -24.65 -23.92 0.86
N LYS A 85 -24.36 -24.75 1.86
CA LYS A 85 -24.16 -26.19 1.68
C LYS A 85 -25.45 -26.96 1.37
N GLN A 86 -26.54 -26.66 2.06
CA GLN A 86 -27.83 -27.31 1.89
C GLN A 86 -28.42 -27.05 0.51
N THR A 87 -28.27 -25.83 0.01
CA THR A 87 -28.73 -25.41 -1.33
C THR A 87 -27.72 -25.78 -2.43
N ARG A 88 -26.62 -26.46 -2.13
CA ARG A 88 -25.55 -26.82 -3.08
C ARG A 88 -25.05 -25.59 -3.86
N LEU A 89 -24.83 -24.48 -3.15
CA LEU A 89 -24.39 -23.19 -3.68
C LEU A 89 -25.41 -22.47 -4.62
N GLN A 90 -26.68 -22.85 -4.57
CA GLN A 90 -27.76 -22.15 -5.31
C GLN A 90 -28.29 -20.94 -4.55
N ALA A 91 -28.04 -20.84 -3.25
CA ALA A 91 -28.41 -19.68 -2.45
C ALA A 91 -27.44 -18.51 -2.71
N HIS A 92 -28.00 -17.34 -3.02
CA HIS A 92 -27.25 -16.10 -3.06
C HIS A 92 -27.37 -15.39 -1.71
N LEU A 93 -26.24 -15.21 -1.05
CA LEU A 93 -26.15 -14.67 0.30
C LEU A 93 -25.46 -13.32 0.31
N TYR A 94 -25.99 -12.37 1.09
CA TYR A 94 -25.46 -11.01 1.18
C TYR A 94 -25.30 -10.59 2.64
N ASN A 95 -24.38 -9.70 2.93
CA ASN A 95 -24.09 -9.13 4.25
C ASN A 95 -23.67 -10.14 5.33
N VAL A 96 -23.15 -11.32 4.96
CA VAL A 96 -22.83 -12.44 5.89
C VAL A 96 -21.56 -12.20 6.69
N ASP A 97 -20.48 -11.82 6.02
CA ASP A 97 -19.11 -11.75 6.56
C ASP A 97 -18.64 -10.31 6.86
N LEU A 98 -19.61 -9.44 7.12
CA LEU A 98 -19.36 -8.05 7.47
C LEU A 98 -19.01 -7.89 8.95
N ARG A 99 -18.22 -6.87 9.24
CA ARG A 99 -17.90 -6.50 10.61
C ARG A 99 -19.12 -5.86 11.28
N PRO A 100 -19.58 -6.36 12.45
CA PRO A 100 -20.75 -5.79 13.11
C PRO A 100 -20.56 -4.32 13.54
N ASP A 101 -19.34 -3.95 13.97
CA ASP A 101 -18.97 -2.57 14.31
C ASP A 101 -19.10 -1.62 13.11
N GLN A 102 -18.55 -2.00 11.96
CA GLN A 102 -18.62 -1.21 10.72
C GLN A 102 -20.07 -1.07 10.22
N ARG A 103 -20.82 -2.17 10.22
CA ARG A 103 -22.24 -2.16 9.81
C ARG A 103 -23.09 -1.31 10.74
N PHE A 104 -22.89 -1.42 12.05
CA PHE A 104 -23.58 -0.58 13.04
C PHE A 104 -23.36 0.92 12.79
N LEU A 105 -22.13 1.31 12.48
CA LEU A 105 -21.81 2.69 12.15
C LEU A 105 -22.50 3.14 10.86
N ALA A 106 -22.48 2.28 9.82
CA ALA A 106 -23.13 2.58 8.54
C ALA A 106 -24.65 2.76 8.70
N ASP A 107 -25.32 1.85 9.42
CA ASP A 107 -26.76 1.88 9.69
C ASP A 107 -27.21 3.17 10.40
N ARG A 108 -26.30 3.79 11.17
CA ARG A 108 -26.55 5.04 11.91
C ARG A 108 -26.00 6.30 11.28
N GLY A 109 -25.39 6.19 10.11
CA GLY A 109 -24.72 7.32 9.46
C GLY A 109 -23.48 7.83 10.18
N LEU A 110 -22.92 7.07 11.14
CA LEU A 110 -21.76 7.42 11.96
C LEU A 110 -20.47 6.95 11.32
N PHE A 111 -19.34 7.55 11.68
CA PHE A 111 -17.99 7.11 11.28
C PHE A 111 -16.97 7.41 12.41
N PRO A 112 -15.87 6.62 12.49
CA PRO A 112 -14.85 6.85 13.51
C PRO A 112 -14.04 8.11 13.23
N CYS A 113 -13.48 8.71 14.27
CA CYS A 113 -12.67 9.92 14.24
C CYS A 113 -13.39 11.13 13.65
N GLY A 114 -14.65 11.25 13.99
CA GLY A 114 -15.49 12.37 13.63
C GLY A 114 -16.76 12.40 14.45
N GLY A 115 -17.52 13.47 14.33
CA GLY A 115 -18.77 13.64 15.05
C GLY A 115 -19.65 14.73 14.43
N GLY A 116 -20.93 14.75 14.85
CA GLY A 116 -21.88 15.77 14.41
C GLY A 116 -22.09 15.79 12.89
N ASP A 117 -22.13 16.99 12.33
CA ASP A 117 -22.38 17.24 10.89
C ASP A 117 -21.10 17.25 10.04
N GLU A 118 -19.97 16.74 10.56
CA GLU A 118 -18.72 16.71 9.81
C GLU A 118 -18.81 15.80 8.58
N SER A 119 -18.22 16.25 7.47
CA SER A 119 -18.01 15.39 6.31
C SER A 119 -16.80 14.48 6.53
N ARG A 120 -16.95 13.18 6.28
CA ARG A 120 -15.81 12.24 6.31
C ARG A 120 -14.81 12.46 5.15
N PHE A 121 -15.20 13.23 4.13
CA PHE A 121 -14.35 13.65 3.00
C PHE A 121 -13.74 15.04 3.20
N ASP A 122 -13.89 15.65 4.37
CA ASP A 122 -13.21 16.91 4.68
C ASP A 122 -11.76 16.60 5.09
N PRO A 123 -10.73 17.19 4.43
CA PRO A 123 -9.33 17.07 4.85
C PRO A 123 -8.97 17.94 6.06
N ASP A 124 -9.82 18.88 6.45
CA ASP A 124 -9.59 19.86 7.52
C ASP A 124 -10.19 19.42 8.86
N PHE A 125 -10.10 18.13 9.17
CA PHE A 125 -10.57 17.59 10.44
C PHE A 125 -9.55 17.79 11.56
N GLU A 126 -10.05 17.98 12.78
CA GLU A 126 -9.24 18.02 14.00
C GLU A 126 -9.10 16.64 14.63
N ILE A 127 -7.98 16.42 15.32
CA ILE A 127 -7.70 15.20 16.07
C ILE A 127 -7.53 15.58 17.54
N PRO A 128 -8.62 15.64 18.32
CA PRO A 128 -8.60 16.06 19.73
C PRO A 128 -8.10 14.92 20.65
N LEU A 129 -7.04 14.23 20.27
CA LEU A 129 -6.49 13.08 20.96
C LEU A 129 -5.07 13.34 21.44
N THR A 130 -4.76 12.88 22.65
CA THR A 130 -3.45 13.03 23.28
C THR A 130 -2.52 11.88 22.91
N PRO A 131 -1.42 12.11 22.18
CA PRO A 131 -0.45 11.09 21.82
C PRO A 131 0.59 10.88 22.93
N LEU A 132 1.08 9.64 23.04
CA LEU A 132 2.23 9.23 23.82
C LEU A 132 3.11 8.35 22.95
N THR A 133 4.41 8.63 22.88
CA THR A 133 5.39 7.75 22.22
C THR A 133 6.11 6.90 23.26
N ILE A 134 6.19 5.59 23.01
CA ILE A 134 6.95 4.63 23.82
C ILE A 134 7.98 3.99 22.91
N GLU A 135 9.23 3.89 23.37
CA GLU A 135 10.29 3.20 22.65
C GLU A 135 11.05 2.28 23.61
N VAL A 136 11.12 0.99 23.29
CA VAL A 136 11.95 0.01 23.99
C VAL A 136 13.31 -0.03 23.31
N HIS A 137 14.39 0.28 24.08
CA HIS A 137 15.75 0.25 23.55
C HIS A 137 16.30 -1.18 23.45
N ALA A 138 15.58 -2.01 22.72
CA ALA A 138 15.95 -3.39 22.42
C ALA A 138 15.24 -3.86 21.14
N ASP A 139 15.89 -4.77 20.43
CA ASP A 139 15.26 -5.42 19.27
C ASP A 139 14.37 -6.58 19.73
N PRO A 140 13.07 -6.58 19.39
CA PRO A 140 12.14 -7.64 19.82
C PRO A 140 12.45 -9.03 19.24
N GLN A 141 13.24 -9.11 18.17
CA GLN A 141 13.64 -10.41 17.60
C GLN A 141 14.77 -11.06 18.41
N ILE A 142 15.61 -10.26 19.05
CA ILE A 142 16.81 -10.71 19.75
C ILE A 142 16.60 -10.71 21.26
N SER A 143 16.09 -9.62 21.80
CA SER A 143 15.92 -9.43 23.24
C SER A 143 14.54 -9.91 23.70
N ARG A 144 14.52 -10.49 24.91
CA ARG A 144 13.29 -10.81 25.64
C ARG A 144 13.08 -9.92 26.85
N ALA A 145 14.07 -9.09 27.20
CA ALA A 145 14.03 -8.20 28.34
C ALA A 145 13.79 -6.75 27.91
N MET A 146 13.06 -6.00 28.71
CA MET A 146 12.75 -4.58 28.55
C MET A 146 13.35 -3.83 29.75
N THR A 147 14.63 -3.54 29.68
CA THR A 147 15.39 -2.93 30.78
C THR A 147 15.59 -1.42 30.62
N GLU A 148 15.29 -0.90 29.43
CA GLU A 148 15.38 0.52 29.11
C GLU A 148 14.25 0.90 28.15
N ILE A 149 13.45 1.91 28.55
CA ILE A 149 12.31 2.42 27.80
C ILE A 149 12.32 3.95 27.83
N SER A 150 12.20 4.58 26.67
CA SER A 150 11.93 6.02 26.55
C SER A 150 10.43 6.25 26.38
N VAL A 151 9.93 7.26 27.06
CA VAL A 151 8.52 7.71 26.99
C VAL A 151 8.52 9.20 26.69
N GLN A 152 7.89 9.57 25.57
CA GLN A 152 7.78 10.96 25.14
C GLN A 152 6.31 11.39 25.09
N SER A 153 5.96 12.42 25.85
CA SER A 153 4.68 13.11 25.80
C SER A 153 4.86 14.52 25.21
N LEU A 154 3.77 15.21 24.93
CA LEU A 154 3.82 16.61 24.42
C LEU A 154 4.62 17.57 25.33
N ARG A 155 4.79 17.25 26.63
CA ARG A 155 5.39 18.13 27.63
C ARG A 155 6.72 17.63 28.21
N ARG A 156 7.04 16.34 28.04
CA ARG A 156 8.16 15.73 28.77
C ARG A 156 8.63 14.45 28.05
N GLU A 157 9.94 14.30 28.04
CA GLU A 157 10.64 13.04 27.74
C GLU A 157 11.16 12.43 29.03
N THR A 158 10.98 11.12 29.19
CA THR A 158 11.39 10.38 30.39
C THR A 158 12.05 9.07 29.97
N SER A 159 13.24 8.81 30.46
CA SER A 159 13.94 7.52 30.29
C SER A 159 13.76 6.68 31.54
N LEU A 160 13.34 5.43 31.37
CA LEU A 160 13.14 4.44 32.42
C LEU A 160 14.21 3.37 32.25
N ALA A 161 15.02 3.14 33.27
CA ALA A 161 16.09 2.15 33.24
C ALA A 161 16.20 1.36 34.56
N GLY A 162 16.58 0.09 34.44
CA GLY A 162 16.79 -0.78 35.59
C GLY A 162 16.28 -2.21 35.41
N SER A 163 15.85 -2.84 36.53
CA SER A 163 15.25 -4.17 36.42
C SER A 163 13.94 -4.10 35.63
N GLU A 164 13.67 -5.12 34.82
CA GLU A 164 12.48 -5.16 33.97
C GLU A 164 11.17 -4.93 34.73
N ARG A 165 11.03 -5.52 35.94
CA ARG A 165 9.84 -5.31 36.80
C ARG A 165 9.68 -3.84 37.17
N LYS A 166 10.79 -3.14 37.53
CA LYS A 166 10.78 -1.73 37.88
C LYS A 166 10.39 -0.87 36.68
N VAL A 167 11.03 -1.11 35.55
CA VAL A 167 10.79 -0.35 34.30
C VAL A 167 9.34 -0.50 33.84
N LEU A 168 8.77 -1.71 33.89
CA LEU A 168 7.38 -1.92 33.53
C LEU A 168 6.40 -1.28 34.52
N ALA A 169 6.68 -1.33 35.83
CA ALA A 169 5.83 -0.67 36.83
C ALA A 169 5.81 0.86 36.61
N GLU A 170 6.98 1.49 36.43
CA GLU A 170 7.09 2.93 36.17
C GLU A 170 6.42 3.32 34.85
N LEU A 171 6.55 2.51 33.79
CA LEU A 171 5.86 2.72 32.52
C LEU A 171 4.33 2.72 32.70
N PHE A 172 3.80 1.71 33.40
CA PHE A 172 2.35 1.59 33.60
C PHE A 172 1.81 2.73 34.48
N ASP A 173 2.56 3.17 35.49
CA ASP A 173 2.19 4.35 36.28
C ASP A 173 2.19 5.63 35.45
N LEU A 174 3.19 5.84 34.60
CA LEU A 174 3.22 6.98 33.67
C LEU A 174 2.03 6.97 32.70
N VAL A 175 1.72 5.83 32.08
CA VAL A 175 0.56 5.71 31.18
C VAL A 175 -0.74 5.99 31.90
N ARG A 176 -0.87 5.56 33.18
CA ARG A 176 -2.06 5.84 34.01
C ARG A 176 -2.21 7.32 34.31
N VAL A 177 -1.09 8.00 34.64
CA VAL A 177 -1.08 9.43 34.99
C VAL A 177 -1.35 10.32 33.78
N ILE A 178 -0.72 10.00 32.63
CA ILE A 178 -0.86 10.78 31.40
C ILE A 178 -2.19 10.53 30.72
N ASP A 179 -2.73 9.32 30.85
CA ASP A 179 -3.97 8.82 30.22
C ASP A 179 -4.06 9.13 28.71
N PRO A 180 -3.07 8.70 27.89
CA PRO A 180 -3.04 9.03 26.48
C PRO A 180 -4.18 8.34 25.72
N ASP A 181 -4.66 8.98 24.65
CA ASP A 181 -5.63 8.41 23.73
C ASP A 181 -4.95 7.58 22.63
N ILE A 182 -3.75 8.03 22.22
CA ILE A 182 -2.95 7.37 21.17
C ILE A 182 -1.60 6.95 21.77
N ILE A 183 -1.23 5.69 21.57
CA ILE A 183 0.10 5.17 21.89
C ILE A 183 0.82 4.87 20.58
N LEU A 184 1.89 5.59 20.31
CA LEU A 184 2.82 5.39 19.21
C LEU A 184 3.99 4.53 19.72
N PHE A 185 4.16 3.34 19.17
CA PHE A 185 5.10 2.40 19.74
C PHE A 185 5.72 1.51 18.65
N PRO A 186 7.03 1.66 18.32
CA PRO A 186 7.73 0.78 17.40
C PRO A 186 7.65 -0.68 17.85
N ASP A 187 7.36 -1.59 16.92
CA ASP A 187 7.20 -3.02 17.19
C ASP A 187 6.20 -3.36 18.29
N SER A 188 5.20 -2.51 18.52
CA SER A 188 4.19 -2.71 19.56
C SER A 188 3.48 -4.05 19.46
N ASP A 189 3.26 -4.55 18.24
CA ASP A 189 2.60 -5.82 18.01
C ASP A 189 3.42 -7.02 18.52
N GLN A 190 4.73 -6.84 18.72
CA GLN A 190 5.61 -7.82 19.35
C GLN A 190 5.83 -7.52 20.85
N TRP A 191 5.99 -6.24 21.23
CA TRP A 191 6.28 -5.86 22.60
C TRP A 191 5.06 -5.94 23.54
N VAL A 192 3.90 -5.41 23.14
CA VAL A 192 2.72 -5.35 24.01
C VAL A 192 2.24 -6.73 24.48
N PRO A 193 2.16 -7.79 23.63
CA PRO A 193 1.85 -9.13 24.14
C PRO A 193 2.80 -9.64 25.22
N ARG A 194 4.10 -9.27 25.10
CA ARG A 194 5.12 -9.65 26.08
C ARG A 194 5.01 -8.82 27.35
N MET A 195 4.73 -7.52 27.24
CA MET A 195 4.48 -6.64 28.38
C MET A 195 3.32 -7.13 29.21
N VAL A 196 2.19 -7.48 28.56
CA VAL A 196 1.00 -8.02 29.22
C VAL A 196 1.32 -9.33 29.94
N ALA A 197 1.98 -10.28 29.30
CA ALA A 197 2.35 -11.56 29.92
C ALA A 197 3.34 -11.40 31.10
N LYS A 198 4.24 -10.41 31.02
CA LYS A 198 5.18 -10.12 32.11
C LYS A 198 4.52 -9.34 33.24
N ALA A 199 3.61 -8.44 32.93
CA ALA A 199 2.80 -7.75 33.95
C ALA A 199 2.03 -8.77 34.82
N GLU A 200 1.37 -9.74 34.19
CA GLU A 200 0.69 -10.83 34.88
C GLU A 200 1.65 -11.60 35.79
N ARG A 201 2.82 -11.99 35.25
CA ARG A 201 3.86 -12.70 36.04
C ARG A 201 4.41 -11.91 37.21
N TYR A 202 4.52 -10.58 37.09
CA TYR A 202 5.05 -9.71 38.14
C TYR A 202 3.96 -9.17 39.08
N GLY A 203 2.68 -9.50 38.86
CA GLY A 203 1.56 -8.95 39.61
C GLY A 203 1.35 -7.46 39.41
N LEU A 204 1.62 -6.97 38.18
CA LEU A 204 1.44 -5.58 37.78
C LEU A 204 0.15 -5.43 36.97
N ASP A 205 -0.51 -4.29 37.11
CA ASP A 205 -1.63 -3.91 36.24
C ASP A 205 -1.09 -3.27 34.96
N PRO A 206 -1.29 -3.87 33.75
CA PRO A 206 -0.84 -3.30 32.50
C PRO A 206 -1.75 -2.13 32.07
N SER A 207 -1.57 -0.96 32.65
CA SER A 207 -2.36 0.26 32.41
C SER A 207 -2.31 0.81 30.97
N LEU A 208 -1.78 0.02 30.02
CA LEU A 208 -1.88 0.30 28.57
C LEU A 208 -3.34 0.29 28.10
N SER A 209 -4.22 -0.45 28.77
CA SER A 209 -5.67 -0.48 28.53
C SER A 209 -6.41 0.34 29.60
N ARG A 210 -7.50 1.03 29.23
CA ARG A 210 -8.37 1.76 30.17
C ARG A 210 -9.30 0.84 30.96
N THR A 211 -9.62 -0.35 30.41
CA THR A 211 -10.48 -1.35 31.05
C THR A 211 -9.72 -2.53 31.64
N GLY A 212 -8.41 -2.61 31.44
CA GLY A 212 -7.59 -3.80 31.66
C GLY A 212 -7.74 -4.87 30.57
N GLY A 213 -8.67 -4.70 29.63
CA GLY A 213 -8.93 -5.64 28.53
C GLY A 213 -8.04 -5.40 27.30
N PHE A 214 -7.70 -6.50 26.59
CA PHE A 214 -6.95 -6.46 25.34
C PHE A 214 -7.64 -7.31 24.28
N ARG A 215 -7.87 -6.73 23.12
CA ARG A 215 -8.37 -7.45 21.94
C ARG A 215 -7.19 -8.14 21.24
N LYS A 216 -7.32 -9.43 20.97
CA LYS A 216 -6.26 -10.21 20.32
C LYS A 216 -6.48 -10.26 18.81
N MET A 217 -5.44 -9.97 18.06
CA MET A 217 -5.37 -10.17 16.62
C MET A 217 -4.34 -11.27 16.32
N ALA A 218 -4.74 -12.31 15.59
CA ALA A 218 -3.83 -13.41 15.24
C ALA A 218 -2.78 -12.99 14.21
N SER A 219 -1.58 -13.58 14.31
CA SER A 219 -0.56 -13.44 13.28
C SER A 219 -1.01 -14.16 12.01
N ARG A 220 -0.68 -13.60 10.84
CA ARG A 220 -1.09 -14.16 9.55
C ARG A 220 -0.07 -13.84 8.47
N SER A 221 0.27 -14.86 7.66
CA SER A 221 0.93 -14.67 6.37
C SER A 221 -0.10 -14.73 5.25
N TYR A 222 0.01 -13.83 4.28
CA TYR A 222 -0.95 -13.71 3.17
C TYR A 222 -0.25 -13.25 1.89
N TRP A 223 -0.88 -13.52 0.74
CA TRP A 223 -0.40 -13.03 -0.55
C TRP A 223 -0.92 -11.62 -0.82
N SER A 224 -0.03 -10.75 -1.28
CA SER A 224 -0.35 -9.40 -1.72
C SER A 224 0.59 -9.00 -2.85
N TYR A 225 0.04 -8.61 -4.01
CA TYR A 225 0.81 -8.17 -5.19
C TYR A 225 1.96 -9.11 -5.59
N GLY A 226 1.67 -10.42 -5.68
CA GLY A 226 2.66 -11.43 -6.06
C GLY A 226 3.73 -11.73 -4.99
N ARG A 227 3.55 -11.22 -3.76
CA ARG A 227 4.48 -11.41 -2.64
C ARG A 227 3.76 -12.01 -1.44
N VAL A 228 4.52 -12.73 -0.62
CA VAL A 228 4.04 -13.12 0.70
C VAL A 228 4.37 -12.01 1.69
N GLU A 229 3.38 -11.56 2.40
CA GLU A 229 3.49 -10.60 3.50
C GLU A 229 3.20 -11.32 4.83
N HIS A 230 3.77 -10.82 5.92
CA HIS A 230 3.49 -11.31 7.26
C HIS A 230 3.03 -10.15 8.14
N ARG A 231 1.99 -10.40 8.92
CA ARG A 231 1.53 -9.50 9.98
C ARG A 231 1.66 -10.23 11.31
N HIS A 232 2.36 -9.62 12.25
CA HIS A 232 2.45 -10.12 13.62
C HIS A 232 1.09 -10.12 14.30
N GLY A 233 0.93 -10.98 15.31
CA GLY A 233 -0.24 -10.94 16.18
C GLY A 233 -0.13 -9.75 17.13
N ALA A 234 -1.25 -9.10 17.41
CA ALA A 234 -1.31 -7.93 18.26
C ALA A 234 -2.18 -8.14 19.50
N SER A 235 -1.85 -7.44 20.59
CA SER A 235 -2.72 -7.23 21.75
C SER A 235 -3.09 -5.76 21.79
N ILE A 236 -4.30 -5.44 21.34
CA ILE A 236 -4.79 -4.08 21.18
C ILE A 236 -5.49 -3.66 22.46
N PRO A 237 -5.04 -2.61 23.16
CA PRO A 237 -5.68 -2.16 24.41
C PRO A 237 -7.08 -1.60 24.13
N GLU A 238 -8.00 -1.86 25.04
CA GLU A 238 -9.33 -1.28 25.00
C GLU A 238 -9.30 0.17 25.48
N GLY A 239 -9.99 1.05 24.76
CA GLY A 239 -10.07 2.47 25.08
C GLY A 239 -8.86 3.30 24.68
N ARG A 240 -7.94 2.78 23.90
CA ARG A 240 -6.81 3.52 23.33
C ARG A 240 -6.52 3.07 21.91
N ILE A 241 -5.96 3.97 21.13
CA ILE A 241 -5.42 3.66 19.80
C ILE A 241 -3.95 3.29 19.98
N LEU A 242 -3.57 2.08 19.60
CA LEU A 242 -2.18 1.61 19.58
C LEU A 242 -1.70 1.51 18.14
N ILE A 243 -0.67 2.25 17.79
CA ILE A 243 -0.07 2.25 16.46
C ILE A 243 1.34 1.67 16.53
N ASP A 244 1.57 0.57 15.83
CA ASP A 244 2.92 0.04 15.60
C ASP A 244 3.60 0.90 14.52
N THR A 245 4.43 1.84 14.96
CA THR A 245 4.99 2.86 14.07
C THR A 245 5.98 2.30 13.06
N GLU A 246 6.66 1.19 13.39
CA GLU A 246 7.60 0.52 12.50
C GLU A 246 6.87 -0.32 11.44
N ASN A 247 5.81 -1.03 11.80
CA ASN A 247 5.16 -1.99 10.92
C ASN A 247 3.88 -1.45 10.27
N SER A 248 3.32 -0.34 10.73
CA SER A 248 2.16 0.29 10.12
C SER A 248 2.49 0.99 8.81
N PHE A 249 2.03 0.44 7.69
CA PHE A 249 2.17 1.07 6.39
C PHE A 249 1.43 2.42 6.34
N THR A 250 0.19 2.47 6.81
CA THR A 250 -0.65 3.69 6.79
C THR A 250 -0.05 4.81 7.63
N TYR A 251 0.52 4.48 8.79
CA TYR A 251 1.19 5.47 9.64
C TYR A 251 2.49 5.99 9.00
N ARG A 252 3.33 5.13 8.44
CA ARG A 252 4.59 5.56 7.79
C ARG A 252 4.36 6.46 6.58
N GLU A 253 3.29 6.22 5.84
CA GLU A 253 2.94 7.03 4.67
C GLU A 253 2.18 8.32 5.06
N GLY A 254 1.29 8.24 6.06
CA GLY A 254 0.32 9.30 6.33
C GLY A 254 0.34 9.88 7.76
N GLY A 255 1.20 9.36 8.64
CA GLY A 255 1.18 9.73 10.06
C GLY A 255 -0.14 9.39 10.75
N ILE A 256 -0.39 10.03 11.88
CA ILE A 256 -1.67 9.90 12.61
C ILE A 256 -2.82 10.36 11.70
N GLY A 257 -2.65 11.48 10.97
CA GLY A 257 -3.66 12.02 10.06
C GLY A 257 -4.10 11.01 9.00
N GLY A 258 -3.15 10.27 8.39
CA GLY A 258 -3.46 9.22 7.41
C GLY A 258 -4.23 8.04 8.02
N VAL A 259 -3.89 7.62 9.24
CA VAL A 259 -4.63 6.55 9.97
C VAL A 259 -6.06 6.99 10.30
N VAL A 260 -6.22 8.22 10.77
CA VAL A 260 -7.52 8.82 11.09
C VAL A 260 -8.37 8.99 9.83
N LEU A 261 -7.81 9.54 8.75
CA LEU A 261 -8.53 9.67 7.48
C LEU A 261 -9.02 8.31 6.97
N ALA A 262 -8.15 7.29 6.99
CA ALA A 262 -8.53 5.94 6.61
C ALA A 262 -9.68 5.40 7.46
N SER A 263 -9.73 5.71 8.77
CA SER A 263 -10.82 5.33 9.65
C SER A 263 -12.12 6.04 9.28
N ARG A 264 -12.10 7.34 9.08
CA ARG A 264 -13.26 8.16 8.65
C ARG A 264 -13.87 7.62 7.35
N LEU A 265 -13.02 7.28 6.39
CA LEU A 265 -13.45 6.80 5.08
C LEU A 265 -14.02 5.38 5.13
N THR A 266 -13.37 4.48 5.87
CA THR A 266 -13.69 3.05 5.85
C THR A 266 -14.68 2.59 6.90
N GLY A 267 -15.02 3.43 7.90
CA GLY A 267 -15.83 3.01 9.05
C GLY A 267 -15.11 2.03 10.00
N LEU A 268 -13.80 1.86 9.85
CA LEU A 268 -13.00 0.97 10.69
C LEU A 268 -12.32 1.74 11.83
N SER A 269 -12.12 1.07 12.96
CA SER A 269 -11.30 1.58 14.05
C SER A 269 -9.89 1.97 13.60
N PRO A 270 -9.29 3.07 14.14
CA PRO A 270 -7.88 3.43 13.89
C PRO A 270 -6.88 2.32 14.23
N ASN A 271 -7.20 1.50 15.23
CA ASN A 271 -6.44 0.30 15.56
C ASN A 271 -6.36 -0.72 14.42
N LEU A 272 -7.38 -0.76 13.57
CA LEU A 272 -7.43 -1.64 12.40
C LEU A 272 -6.80 -0.96 11.17
N THR A 273 -7.11 0.31 10.92
CA THR A 273 -6.58 1.02 9.74
C THR A 273 -5.07 1.21 9.81
N SER A 274 -4.49 1.30 11.02
CA SER A 274 -3.04 1.27 11.19
C SER A 274 -2.38 -0.09 10.89
N ARG A 275 -3.16 -1.20 10.88
CA ARG A 275 -2.65 -2.58 10.68
C ARG A 275 -3.06 -3.20 9.35
N PHE A 276 -3.96 -2.57 8.62
CA PHE A 276 -4.45 -3.08 7.34
C PHE A 276 -3.63 -2.53 6.18
N THR A 277 -3.58 -3.33 5.09
CA THR A 277 -2.95 -2.91 3.86
C THR A 277 -3.85 -1.94 3.09
N PRO A 278 -3.30 -1.07 2.23
CA PRO A 278 -4.11 -0.20 1.38
C PRO A 278 -5.21 -0.94 0.60
N GLY A 279 -4.91 -2.15 0.11
CA GLY A 279 -5.91 -2.98 -0.57
C GLY A 279 -7.04 -3.44 0.35
N THR A 280 -6.74 -3.76 1.62
CA THR A 280 -7.79 -4.06 2.60
C THR A 280 -8.59 -2.80 2.93
N LEU A 281 -7.95 -1.62 2.99
CA LEU A 281 -8.63 -0.36 3.26
C LEU A 281 -9.59 0.01 2.14
N ILE A 282 -9.18 -0.07 0.86
CA ILE A 282 -10.08 0.25 -0.26
C ILE A 282 -11.26 -0.72 -0.33
N SER A 283 -11.05 -2.02 -0.09
CA SER A 283 -12.15 -2.99 -0.06
C SER A 283 -13.14 -2.72 1.07
N ASN A 284 -12.66 -2.34 2.27
CA ASN A 284 -13.57 -1.95 3.37
C ASN A 284 -14.25 -0.60 3.12
N TYR A 285 -13.61 0.31 2.40
CA TYR A 285 -14.24 1.55 1.95
C TYR A 285 -15.41 1.26 1.00
N GLU A 286 -15.21 0.43 -0.02
CA GLU A 286 -16.27 0.01 -0.93
C GLU A 286 -17.44 -0.66 -0.18
N VAL A 287 -17.14 -1.55 0.77
CA VAL A 287 -18.16 -2.19 1.64
C VAL A 287 -18.91 -1.15 2.46
N TYR A 288 -18.20 -0.20 3.08
CA TYR A 288 -18.82 0.83 3.91
C TYR A 288 -19.71 1.77 3.09
N GLU A 289 -19.29 2.13 1.86
CA GLU A 289 -20.09 2.89 0.92
C GLU A 289 -21.36 2.13 0.49
N ALA A 290 -21.24 0.84 0.21
CA ALA A 290 -22.38 0.00 -0.13
C ALA A 290 -23.41 -0.02 1.00
N LEU A 291 -22.96 -0.27 2.23
CA LEU A 291 -23.82 -0.28 3.41
C LEU A 291 -24.53 1.07 3.63
N ARG A 292 -23.81 2.18 3.52
CA ARG A 292 -24.38 3.53 3.69
C ARG A 292 -25.40 3.90 2.62
N ARG A 293 -25.35 3.25 1.46
CA ARG A 293 -26.28 3.42 0.34
C ARG A 293 -27.42 2.37 0.33
N GLY A 294 -27.46 1.50 1.35
CA GLY A 294 -28.43 0.39 1.41
C GLY A 294 -28.20 -0.70 0.38
N ILE A 295 -26.99 -0.78 -0.20
CA ILE A 295 -26.63 -1.83 -1.17
C ILE A 295 -26.10 -3.05 -0.42
N ALA A 296 -26.70 -4.19 -0.66
CA ALA A 296 -26.32 -5.47 -0.09
C ALA A 296 -24.98 -5.95 -0.64
N VAL A 297 -24.06 -6.36 0.26
CA VAL A 297 -22.71 -6.79 -0.07
C VAL A 297 -22.69 -8.30 -0.27
N PRO A 298 -22.30 -8.83 -1.43
CA PRO A 298 -22.32 -10.27 -1.70
C PRO A 298 -21.39 -11.04 -0.75
N PHE A 299 -21.85 -12.20 -0.25
CA PHE A 299 -21.03 -13.09 0.58
C PHE A 299 -19.94 -13.75 -0.26
N ARG A 300 -20.33 -14.28 -1.39
CA ARG A 300 -19.42 -14.80 -2.40
C ARG A 300 -19.48 -13.90 -3.64
N LYS A 301 -18.54 -14.04 -4.54
CA LYS A 301 -18.62 -13.40 -5.84
C LYS A 301 -19.65 -14.20 -6.67
N ASP A 302 -20.84 -13.62 -6.84
CA ASP A 302 -21.97 -14.31 -7.46
C ASP A 302 -21.93 -14.32 -9.00
N ASP A 303 -21.06 -13.50 -9.58
CA ASP A 303 -20.94 -13.39 -11.03
C ASP A 303 -19.69 -14.18 -11.49
N PRO A 304 -19.86 -15.46 -11.89
CA PRO A 304 -18.74 -16.24 -12.40
C PRO A 304 -18.28 -15.64 -13.72
N GLU A 305 -16.98 -15.59 -13.90
CA GLU A 305 -16.38 -15.20 -15.17
C GLU A 305 -16.90 -16.13 -16.29
N GLY A 306 -17.36 -15.54 -17.37
CA GLY A 306 -17.82 -16.29 -18.54
C GLY A 306 -16.70 -17.20 -19.07
N GLN A 307 -17.07 -18.40 -19.54
CA GLN A 307 -16.10 -19.28 -20.19
C GLN A 307 -15.58 -18.62 -21.46
N ARG A 308 -14.26 -18.51 -21.57
CA ARG A 308 -13.58 -17.89 -22.73
C ARG A 308 -12.51 -18.83 -23.29
N LYS A 309 -12.31 -18.77 -24.61
CA LYS A 309 -11.21 -19.48 -25.25
C LYS A 309 -9.86 -18.91 -24.79
N ILE A 310 -8.80 -19.73 -24.80
CA ILE A 310 -7.45 -19.28 -24.45
C ILE A 310 -6.98 -18.12 -25.34
N THR A 311 -7.40 -18.10 -26.61
CA THR A 311 -7.11 -17.01 -27.55
C THR A 311 -7.77 -15.71 -27.16
N GLU A 312 -9.01 -15.75 -26.69
CA GLU A 312 -9.76 -14.60 -26.18
C GLU A 312 -9.13 -14.07 -24.89
N LEU A 313 -8.76 -14.95 -23.93
CA LEU A 313 -8.06 -14.57 -22.71
C LEU A 313 -6.72 -13.87 -23.00
N LYS A 314 -5.91 -14.43 -23.95
CA LYS A 314 -4.64 -13.80 -24.34
C LYS A 314 -4.82 -12.45 -25.05
N ALA A 315 -5.96 -12.24 -25.74
CA ALA A 315 -6.25 -10.96 -26.37
C ALA A 315 -6.81 -9.92 -25.39
N ALA A 316 -7.57 -10.36 -24.37
CA ALA A 316 -8.23 -9.49 -23.42
C ALA A 316 -7.28 -8.89 -22.39
N ASP A 317 -6.45 -9.72 -21.73
CA ASP A 317 -5.50 -9.25 -20.71
C ASP A 317 -4.08 -9.14 -21.28
N LYS A 318 -3.74 -7.93 -21.72
CA LYS A 318 -2.38 -7.56 -22.17
C LYS A 318 -1.62 -6.73 -21.13
N GLY A 319 -2.23 -6.48 -19.96
CA GLY A 319 -1.67 -5.58 -18.95
C GLY A 319 -1.51 -4.14 -19.41
N GLY A 320 -0.68 -3.35 -18.70
CA GLY A 320 -0.33 -1.99 -19.10
C GLY A 320 0.65 -1.97 -20.27
N MET A 321 0.61 -0.89 -21.07
CA MET A 321 1.54 -0.69 -22.19
C MET A 321 2.90 -0.22 -21.68
N ILE A 322 3.95 -0.71 -22.35
CA ILE A 322 5.33 -0.29 -22.12
C ILE A 322 5.98 -0.03 -23.49
N PHE A 323 6.52 1.16 -23.68
CA PHE A 323 7.42 1.47 -24.78
C PHE A 323 8.86 1.22 -24.32
N GLN A 324 9.65 0.56 -25.15
CA GLN A 324 11.03 0.21 -24.84
C GLN A 324 11.84 1.48 -24.51
N PRO A 325 12.47 1.58 -23.31
CA PRO A 325 13.34 2.73 -23.04
C PRO A 325 14.56 2.73 -23.94
N ARG A 326 14.98 3.92 -24.36
CA ARG A 326 16.24 4.09 -25.10
C ARG A 326 17.39 4.23 -24.10
N PRO A 327 18.29 3.22 -23.97
CA PRO A 327 19.43 3.33 -23.08
C PRO A 327 20.31 4.52 -23.44
N GLY A 328 20.83 5.21 -22.44
CA GLY A 328 21.72 6.34 -22.67
C GLY A 328 21.50 7.48 -21.68
N VAL A 329 22.20 8.57 -21.95
CA VAL A 329 22.06 9.84 -21.23
C VAL A 329 21.29 10.80 -22.14
N HIS A 330 20.21 11.35 -21.62
CA HIS A 330 19.35 12.25 -22.37
C HIS A 330 19.19 13.57 -21.62
N GLU A 331 19.48 14.66 -22.29
CA GLU A 331 19.23 16.03 -21.83
C GLU A 331 17.86 16.52 -22.28
N ARG A 332 17.35 17.53 -21.60
CA ARG A 332 16.08 18.18 -21.93
C ARG A 332 14.94 17.17 -22.11
N ALA A 333 14.96 16.10 -21.34
CA ALA A 333 13.85 15.18 -21.27
C ALA A 333 12.76 15.72 -20.33
N CYS A 334 11.52 15.36 -20.59
CA CYS A 334 10.40 15.67 -19.72
C CYS A 334 9.56 14.41 -19.53
N GLU A 335 9.21 14.11 -18.29
CA GLU A 335 8.27 13.04 -17.96
C GLU A 335 6.87 13.65 -17.81
N LEU A 336 5.90 13.11 -18.53
CA LEU A 336 4.49 13.37 -18.34
C LEU A 336 3.91 12.20 -17.54
N ASP A 337 3.30 12.48 -16.36
CA ASP A 337 2.71 11.50 -15.45
C ASP A 337 1.21 11.77 -15.33
N PHE A 338 0.37 10.78 -15.65
CA PHE A 338 -1.07 10.86 -15.48
C PHE A 338 -1.47 10.82 -14.01
N THR A 339 -2.21 11.81 -13.56
CA THR A 339 -2.66 11.89 -12.16
C THR A 339 -3.75 10.87 -11.86
N SER A 340 -3.48 9.91 -10.97
CA SER A 340 -4.43 8.85 -10.57
C SER A 340 -5.03 8.11 -11.76
N PHE A 341 -4.21 7.69 -12.71
CA PHE A 341 -4.62 7.22 -14.03
C PHE A 341 -5.79 6.22 -14.02
N TYR A 342 -5.61 5.04 -13.40
CA TYR A 342 -6.66 4.03 -13.35
C TYR A 342 -7.93 4.46 -12.60
N PRO A 343 -7.87 5.12 -11.44
CA PRO A 343 -9.05 5.71 -10.81
C PRO A 343 -9.79 6.70 -11.71
N SER A 344 -9.04 7.57 -12.43
CA SER A 344 -9.65 8.51 -13.39
C SER A 344 -10.33 7.79 -14.55
N ILE A 345 -9.76 6.69 -15.05
CA ILE A 345 -10.39 5.84 -16.07
C ILE A 345 -11.70 5.22 -15.53
N ILE A 346 -11.69 4.68 -14.30
CA ILE A 346 -12.91 4.12 -13.68
C ILE A 346 -14.03 5.16 -13.67
N VAL A 347 -13.71 6.39 -13.23
CA VAL A 347 -14.70 7.48 -13.10
C VAL A 347 -15.14 8.00 -14.45
N ASN A 348 -14.20 8.34 -15.36
CA ASN A 348 -14.51 8.99 -16.63
C ASN A 348 -15.23 8.08 -17.63
N TYR A 349 -14.97 6.76 -17.56
CA TYR A 349 -15.56 5.76 -18.45
C TYR A 349 -16.69 4.95 -17.78
N HIS A 350 -17.10 5.32 -16.56
CA HIS A 350 -18.20 4.71 -15.81
C HIS A 350 -18.04 3.20 -15.62
N LEU A 351 -16.81 2.73 -15.35
CA LEU A 351 -16.51 1.30 -15.26
C LEU A 351 -16.90 0.73 -13.90
N SER A 352 -17.81 -0.24 -13.90
CA SER A 352 -18.29 -0.96 -12.73
C SER A 352 -18.76 -2.36 -13.12
N PRO A 353 -18.83 -3.34 -12.20
CA PRO A 353 -19.27 -4.70 -12.53
C PRO A 353 -20.60 -4.76 -13.28
N GLU A 354 -21.56 -3.93 -12.92
CA GLU A 354 -22.89 -3.88 -13.53
C GLU A 354 -22.95 -3.06 -14.84
N THR A 355 -21.91 -2.29 -15.15
CA THR A 355 -21.86 -1.49 -16.39
C THR A 355 -21.01 -2.14 -17.48
N VAL A 356 -20.16 -3.11 -17.15
CA VAL A 356 -19.28 -3.81 -18.09
C VAL A 356 -19.80 -5.22 -18.34
N GLY A 357 -19.92 -5.64 -19.63
CA GLY A 357 -20.35 -6.99 -20.01
C GLY A 357 -21.80 -7.13 -20.45
N GLY A 358 -22.60 -6.06 -20.41
CA GLY A 358 -23.89 -6.01 -21.10
C GLY A 358 -23.71 -5.80 -22.61
N SER A 359 -24.79 -6.03 -23.40
CA SER A 359 -24.81 -5.89 -24.86
C SER A 359 -24.56 -4.46 -25.39
N ARG A 360 -24.26 -3.51 -24.52
CA ARG A 360 -23.88 -2.13 -24.87
C ARG A 360 -22.36 -1.95 -24.78
N PRO A 361 -21.73 -1.43 -25.83
CA PRO A 361 -20.33 -1.06 -25.76
C PRO A 361 -20.13 -0.02 -24.64
N VAL A 362 -19.03 -0.14 -23.90
CA VAL A 362 -18.54 0.91 -23.01
C VAL A 362 -18.48 2.19 -23.83
N GLY A 363 -19.30 3.18 -23.49
CA GLY A 363 -19.45 4.40 -24.27
C GLY A 363 -18.13 5.14 -24.47
N PRO A 364 -18.01 5.96 -25.51
CA PRO A 364 -16.84 6.77 -25.73
C PRO A 364 -16.62 7.75 -24.58
N GLY A 365 -15.35 8.03 -24.30
CA GLY A 365 -14.93 9.04 -23.33
C GLY A 365 -15.51 10.45 -23.63
N PRO A 366 -15.07 11.48 -22.92
CA PRO A 366 -15.67 12.82 -22.96
C PRO A 366 -15.77 13.35 -24.39
N GLY A 367 -16.99 13.40 -24.95
CA GLY A 367 -17.28 13.92 -26.30
C GLY A 367 -18.20 13.07 -27.18
N GLY A 368 -18.54 11.83 -26.81
CA GLY A 368 -19.41 10.96 -27.60
C GLY A 368 -20.88 10.99 -27.19
N SER A 369 -21.75 11.47 -28.08
CA SER A 369 -23.20 11.55 -27.90
C SER A 369 -23.86 10.19 -27.95
N SER A 370 -24.17 9.61 -26.83
CA SER A 370 -25.28 8.66 -26.65
C SER A 370 -25.72 8.75 -25.20
N GLY A 371 -27.02 8.84 -24.95
CA GLY A 371 -27.73 9.24 -23.72
C GLY A 371 -27.08 8.89 -22.38
N PRO A 372 -27.55 9.38 -21.23
CA PRO A 372 -26.87 9.29 -19.96
C PRO A 372 -26.54 7.84 -19.65
N ALA A 373 -25.26 7.45 -19.80
CA ALA A 373 -24.77 6.15 -19.36
C ALA A 373 -25.06 6.05 -17.86
N ARG A 374 -25.72 4.99 -17.40
CA ARG A 374 -25.94 4.76 -15.97
C ARG A 374 -24.59 4.76 -15.28
N ARG A 375 -24.39 5.66 -14.32
CA ARG A 375 -23.19 5.64 -13.48
C ARG A 375 -23.17 4.36 -12.66
N GLY A 376 -22.06 3.66 -12.67
CA GLY A 376 -21.94 2.43 -11.92
C GLY A 376 -21.45 2.69 -10.48
N PHE A 377 -21.67 1.70 -9.61
CA PHE A 377 -21.34 1.75 -8.19
C PHE A 377 -19.87 2.14 -7.94
N LEU A 378 -18.92 1.47 -8.62
CA LEU A 378 -17.49 1.79 -8.44
C LEU A 378 -17.16 3.22 -8.85
N CYS A 379 -17.76 3.73 -9.92
CA CYS A 379 -17.59 5.11 -10.35
C CYS A 379 -18.02 6.08 -9.24
N GLU A 380 -19.23 5.90 -8.70
CA GLU A 380 -19.81 6.74 -7.66
C GLU A 380 -19.04 6.69 -6.34
N VAL A 381 -18.41 5.56 -6.05
CA VAL A 381 -17.64 5.35 -4.81
C VAL A 381 -16.20 5.88 -4.94
N ILE A 382 -15.57 5.71 -6.10
CA ILE A 382 -14.17 6.13 -6.31
C ILE A 382 -14.05 7.64 -6.55
N GLU A 383 -15.05 8.27 -7.18
CA GLU A 383 -15.02 9.71 -7.50
C GLU A 383 -14.77 10.61 -6.27
N PRO A 384 -15.48 10.46 -5.12
CA PRO A 384 -15.22 11.29 -3.94
C PRO A 384 -13.81 11.13 -3.37
N LEU A 385 -13.23 9.91 -3.44
CA LEU A 385 -11.83 9.70 -3.05
C LEU A 385 -10.86 10.37 -4.01
N LEU A 386 -11.14 10.34 -5.30
CA LEU A 386 -10.34 10.98 -6.33
C LEU A 386 -10.36 12.50 -6.16
N GLU A 387 -11.52 13.09 -5.94
CA GLU A 387 -11.70 14.53 -5.68
C GLU A 387 -10.95 14.95 -4.41
N LEU A 388 -11.11 14.21 -3.31
CA LEU A 388 -10.41 14.47 -2.06
C LEU A 388 -8.88 14.39 -2.26
N ARG A 389 -8.38 13.42 -3.02
CA ARG A 389 -6.96 13.35 -3.34
C ARG A 389 -6.49 14.52 -4.19
N LEU A 390 -7.25 14.94 -5.20
CA LEU A 390 -6.91 16.09 -6.02
C LEU A 390 -6.91 17.40 -5.19
N LYS A 391 -7.82 17.50 -4.22
CA LYS A 391 -7.84 18.62 -3.24
C LYS A 391 -6.59 18.58 -2.36
N THR A 392 -6.29 17.45 -1.69
CA THR A 392 -5.12 17.33 -0.80
C THR A 392 -3.80 17.47 -1.55
N LYS A 393 -3.71 16.98 -2.80
CA LYS A 393 -2.54 17.14 -3.67
C LYS A 393 -2.25 18.61 -4.00
N ARG A 394 -3.27 19.43 -4.12
CA ARG A 394 -3.13 20.89 -4.29
C ARG A 394 -2.73 21.57 -2.99
N LEU A 395 -3.44 21.26 -1.89
CA LEU A 395 -3.22 21.85 -0.57
C LEU A 395 -1.80 21.58 -0.03
N LYS A 396 -1.25 20.40 -0.21
CA LYS A 396 0.10 20.06 0.28
C LYS A 396 1.23 20.90 -0.33
N LYS A 397 0.97 21.59 -1.46
CA LYS A 397 1.96 22.50 -2.06
C LYS A 397 2.14 23.77 -1.21
N ALA A 398 1.09 24.20 -0.54
CA ALA A 398 1.10 25.36 0.37
C ALA A 398 1.32 24.92 1.83
N GLU A 399 0.74 23.81 2.25
CA GLU A 399 0.73 23.36 3.64
C GLU A 399 1.17 21.90 3.76
N PRO A 400 2.37 21.63 4.33
CA PRO A 400 2.91 20.27 4.46
C PRO A 400 2.02 19.28 5.24
N ARG A 401 1.12 19.75 6.10
CA ARG A 401 0.20 18.89 6.89
C ARG A 401 -0.66 17.97 6.03
N TYR A 402 -0.97 18.37 4.80
CA TYR A 402 -1.77 17.56 3.87
C TYR A 402 -0.96 16.47 3.14
N ALA A 403 0.38 16.46 3.25
CA ALA A 403 1.21 15.50 2.54
C ALA A 403 0.91 14.05 2.96
N GLY A 404 0.69 13.82 4.27
CA GLY A 404 0.31 12.50 4.80
C GLY A 404 -1.07 12.05 4.31
N LEU A 405 -2.04 12.95 4.25
CA LEU A 405 -3.38 12.66 3.76
C LEU A 405 -3.36 12.29 2.27
N ASP A 406 -2.65 13.10 1.44
CA ASP A 406 -2.46 12.80 0.01
C ASP A 406 -1.78 11.44 -0.20
N SER A 407 -0.77 11.09 0.63
CA SER A 407 -0.11 9.79 0.53
C SER A 407 -1.06 8.63 0.86
N ALA A 408 -1.83 8.72 1.94
CA ALA A 408 -2.80 7.70 2.33
C ALA A 408 -3.85 7.48 1.22
N LEU A 409 -4.43 8.56 0.68
CA LEU A 409 -5.39 8.52 -0.43
C LEU A 409 -4.77 7.95 -1.71
N LYS A 410 -3.54 8.37 -2.02
CA LYS A 410 -2.79 7.82 -3.17
C LYS A 410 -2.72 6.30 -3.11
N TRP A 411 -2.36 5.74 -1.96
CA TRP A 411 -2.21 4.29 -1.81
C TRP A 411 -3.54 3.54 -1.85
N MET A 412 -4.62 4.11 -1.31
CA MET A 412 -5.97 3.54 -1.47
C MET A 412 -6.38 3.50 -2.95
N LEU A 413 -6.21 4.60 -3.67
CA LEU A 413 -6.56 4.72 -5.09
C LEU A 413 -5.66 3.87 -6.01
N VAL A 414 -4.36 3.76 -5.74
CA VAL A 414 -3.45 2.88 -6.51
C VAL A 414 -3.87 1.41 -6.39
N THR A 415 -4.41 1.02 -5.24
CA THR A 415 -4.81 -0.38 -5.01
C THR A 415 -6.21 -0.71 -5.50
N CYS A 416 -7.10 0.25 -5.75
CA CYS A 416 -8.47 -0.01 -6.20
C CYS A 416 -8.50 -0.80 -7.52
N PHE A 417 -7.65 -0.46 -8.48
CA PHE A 417 -7.53 -1.18 -9.75
C PHE A 417 -7.24 -2.68 -9.55
N GLY A 418 -6.30 -3.04 -8.68
CA GLY A 418 -5.98 -4.45 -8.41
C GLY A 418 -7.14 -5.24 -7.83
N TYR A 419 -8.06 -4.57 -7.14
CA TYR A 419 -9.25 -5.19 -6.57
C TYR A 419 -10.35 -5.41 -7.60
N THR A 420 -10.39 -4.67 -8.70
CA THR A 420 -11.36 -4.97 -9.77
C THR A 420 -11.13 -6.35 -10.39
N GLY A 421 -9.90 -6.84 -10.48
CA GLY A 421 -9.55 -8.18 -10.97
C GLY A 421 -9.31 -9.23 -9.88
N TYR A 422 -9.42 -8.86 -8.58
CA TYR A 422 -9.15 -9.81 -7.50
C TYR A 422 -10.34 -10.74 -7.26
N LYS A 423 -10.09 -12.06 -7.30
CA LYS A 423 -11.13 -13.09 -7.22
C LYS A 423 -12.03 -13.04 -5.97
N ASN A 424 -11.53 -12.46 -4.85
CA ASN A 424 -12.27 -12.35 -3.59
C ASN A 424 -12.79 -10.92 -3.32
N ALA A 425 -12.64 -9.99 -4.26
CA ALA A 425 -13.17 -8.65 -4.10
C ALA A 425 -14.70 -8.69 -4.24
N LYS A 426 -15.41 -8.07 -3.30
CA LYS A 426 -16.88 -8.07 -3.24
C LYS A 426 -17.51 -7.43 -4.48
N PHE A 427 -16.89 -6.39 -4.99
CA PHE A 427 -17.33 -5.63 -6.17
C PHE A 427 -16.32 -5.73 -7.33
N GLY A 428 -15.54 -6.82 -7.38
CA GLY A 428 -14.57 -7.06 -8.43
C GLY A 428 -15.15 -7.86 -9.60
N ARG A 429 -14.78 -7.49 -10.83
CA ARG A 429 -15.09 -8.24 -12.05
C ARG A 429 -13.93 -8.14 -13.03
N ILE A 430 -13.52 -9.28 -13.62
CA ILE A 430 -12.32 -9.31 -14.47
C ILE A 430 -12.48 -8.45 -15.72
N GLU A 431 -13.68 -8.36 -16.28
CA GLU A 431 -13.97 -7.54 -17.45
C GLU A 431 -13.78 -6.05 -17.17
N VAL A 432 -14.02 -5.58 -15.91
CA VAL A 432 -13.71 -4.21 -15.49
C VAL A 432 -12.20 -3.99 -15.52
N HIS A 433 -11.44 -4.92 -14.97
CA HIS A 433 -9.96 -4.88 -14.97
C HIS A 433 -9.40 -4.81 -16.39
N GLU A 434 -9.90 -5.66 -17.29
CA GLU A 434 -9.52 -5.70 -18.69
C GLU A 434 -9.89 -4.42 -19.44
N ALA A 435 -11.08 -3.85 -19.16
CA ALA A 435 -11.51 -2.58 -19.74
C ALA A 435 -10.57 -1.43 -19.31
N ILE A 436 -10.22 -1.35 -18.01
CA ILE A 436 -9.31 -0.33 -17.51
C ILE A 436 -7.95 -0.43 -18.22
N THR A 437 -7.36 -1.64 -18.31
CA THR A 437 -6.05 -1.81 -18.95
C THR A 437 -6.10 -1.55 -20.46
N ARG A 438 -7.21 -1.90 -21.13
CA ARG A 438 -7.41 -1.58 -22.55
C ARG A 438 -7.44 -0.07 -22.78
N ILE A 439 -8.31 0.62 -22.05
CA ILE A 439 -8.45 2.08 -22.16
C ILE A 439 -7.12 2.77 -21.82
N SER A 440 -6.42 2.31 -20.79
CA SER A 440 -5.12 2.90 -20.43
C SER A 440 -4.08 2.77 -21.55
N ARG A 441 -4.07 1.65 -22.28
CA ARG A 441 -3.19 1.48 -23.44
C ARG A 441 -3.55 2.44 -24.57
N ASP A 442 -4.84 2.59 -24.85
CA ASP A 442 -5.33 3.48 -25.90
C ASP A 442 -4.99 4.95 -25.58
N LEU A 443 -5.18 5.37 -24.31
CA LEU A 443 -4.84 6.72 -23.87
C LEU A 443 -3.32 7.00 -23.89
N LEU A 444 -2.48 6.01 -23.51
CA LEU A 444 -1.04 6.16 -23.58
C LEU A 444 -0.54 6.23 -25.04
N LEU A 445 -1.16 5.46 -25.97
CA LEU A 445 -0.90 5.55 -27.41
C LEU A 445 -1.28 6.92 -27.93
N GLN A 446 -2.45 7.43 -27.59
CA GLN A 446 -2.90 8.77 -27.97
C GLN A 446 -1.93 9.85 -27.46
N ALA A 447 -1.44 9.75 -26.23
CA ALA A 447 -0.43 10.67 -25.70
C ALA A 447 0.89 10.58 -26.50
N LYS A 448 1.30 9.37 -26.92
CA LYS A 448 2.46 9.19 -27.78
C LYS A 448 2.27 9.85 -29.16
N GLU A 449 1.12 9.64 -29.81
CA GLU A 449 0.80 10.24 -31.11
C GLU A 449 0.77 11.77 -31.03
N ILE A 450 0.25 12.35 -29.94
CA ILE A 450 0.27 13.79 -29.69
C ILE A 450 1.71 14.29 -29.55
N ALA A 451 2.57 13.57 -28.82
CA ALA A 451 3.99 13.93 -28.68
C ALA A 451 4.70 13.94 -30.05
N GLU A 452 4.53 12.88 -30.83
CA GLU A 452 5.13 12.75 -32.18
C GLU A 452 4.59 13.82 -33.16
N GLY A 453 3.29 14.17 -33.06
CA GLY A 453 2.70 15.27 -33.83
C GLY A 453 3.17 16.66 -33.43
N LEU A 454 3.92 16.79 -32.35
CA LEU A 454 4.60 18.00 -31.88
C LEU A 454 6.13 17.94 -32.08
N ASP A 455 6.61 16.98 -32.86
CA ASP A 455 8.03 16.71 -33.10
C ASP A 455 8.83 16.42 -31.81
N LEU A 456 8.16 15.88 -30.79
CA LEU A 456 8.79 15.41 -29.56
C LEU A 456 9.18 13.92 -29.72
N GLU A 457 10.44 13.62 -29.43
CA GLU A 457 10.94 12.24 -29.45
C GLU A 457 10.52 11.48 -28.20
N VAL A 458 9.84 10.35 -28.37
CA VAL A 458 9.46 9.48 -27.24
C VAL A 458 10.66 8.61 -26.84
N LEU A 459 11.14 8.77 -25.62
CA LEU A 459 12.28 8.03 -25.05
C LEU A 459 11.82 6.75 -24.34
N HIS A 460 10.70 6.81 -23.63
CA HIS A 460 10.17 5.72 -22.82
C HIS A 460 8.70 5.97 -22.51
N GLY A 461 7.94 4.91 -22.26
CA GLY A 461 6.59 4.99 -21.72
C GLY A 461 6.28 3.74 -20.91
N ILE A 462 5.64 3.92 -19.76
CA ILE A 462 5.22 2.81 -18.89
C ILE A 462 3.92 3.16 -18.19
N VAL A 463 2.87 2.42 -18.50
CA VAL A 463 1.54 2.47 -17.87
C VAL A 463 0.92 3.88 -17.88
N ASP A 464 1.36 4.75 -16.99
CA ASP A 464 0.83 6.09 -16.69
C ASP A 464 1.87 7.21 -16.90
N CYS A 465 3.05 6.87 -17.40
CA CYS A 465 4.13 7.83 -17.61
C CYS A 465 4.67 7.76 -19.04
N LEU A 466 5.00 8.92 -19.60
CA LEU A 466 5.65 9.06 -20.91
C LEU A 466 6.83 10.04 -20.81
N TRP A 467 8.03 9.60 -21.21
CA TRP A 467 9.21 10.46 -21.30
C TRP A 467 9.42 10.91 -22.74
N VAL A 468 9.49 12.21 -22.92
CA VAL A 468 9.71 12.84 -24.21
C VAL A 468 10.96 13.70 -24.18
N ARG A 469 11.58 13.91 -25.35
CA ARG A 469 12.73 14.79 -25.54
C ARG A 469 12.50 15.70 -26.75
N GLY A 470 13.07 16.89 -26.72
CA GLY A 470 12.95 17.87 -27.79
C GLY A 470 11.99 19.01 -27.45
N GLY A 471 11.86 19.94 -28.37
CA GLY A 471 11.06 21.14 -28.18
C GLY A 471 11.60 22.09 -27.11
N ASP A 472 10.93 23.20 -26.95
CA ASP A 472 11.10 24.16 -25.89
C ASP A 472 10.05 23.98 -24.81
N VAL A 473 10.06 24.81 -23.77
CA VAL A 473 9.08 24.79 -22.69
C VAL A 473 7.65 24.95 -23.21
N SER A 474 7.46 25.74 -24.26
CA SER A 474 6.15 25.97 -24.88
C SER A 474 5.61 24.69 -25.55
N SER A 475 6.47 23.96 -26.26
CA SER A 475 6.12 22.70 -26.92
C SER A 475 5.70 21.62 -25.90
N VAL A 476 6.43 21.50 -24.80
CA VAL A 476 6.13 20.54 -23.73
C VAL A 476 4.85 20.94 -22.97
N THR A 477 4.62 22.24 -22.78
CA THR A 477 3.36 22.74 -22.17
C THR A 477 2.17 22.45 -23.09
N LEU A 478 2.31 22.73 -24.38
CA LEU A 478 1.27 22.41 -25.37
C LEU A 478 1.00 20.91 -25.47
N PHE A 479 2.04 20.08 -25.35
CA PHE A 479 1.90 18.62 -25.27
C PHE A 479 1.02 18.21 -24.10
N LYS A 480 1.31 18.72 -22.90
CA LYS A 480 0.47 18.48 -21.71
C LYS A 480 -0.98 18.88 -21.94
N GLU A 481 -1.22 20.10 -22.40
CA GLU A 481 -2.58 20.65 -22.62
C GLU A 481 -3.37 19.80 -23.62
N ARG A 482 -2.73 19.37 -24.71
CA ARG A 482 -3.37 18.50 -25.72
C ARG A 482 -3.69 17.11 -25.18
N VAL A 483 -2.78 16.53 -24.38
CA VAL A 483 -3.02 15.23 -23.74
C VAL A 483 -4.18 15.34 -22.74
N GLU A 484 -4.21 16.36 -21.90
CA GLU A 484 -5.31 16.57 -20.95
C GLU A 484 -6.65 16.81 -21.65
N ALA A 485 -6.66 17.61 -22.73
CA ALA A 485 -7.87 17.83 -23.52
C ALA A 485 -8.39 16.57 -24.21
N ALA A 486 -7.47 15.73 -24.73
CA ALA A 486 -7.81 14.52 -25.45
C ALA A 486 -8.27 13.38 -24.52
N THR A 487 -7.68 13.27 -23.32
CA THR A 487 -7.92 12.16 -22.40
C THR A 487 -8.92 12.48 -21.29
N GLY A 488 -9.15 13.77 -21.01
CA GLY A 488 -9.94 14.21 -19.84
C GLY A 488 -9.28 13.90 -18.49
N ILE A 489 -7.98 13.59 -18.47
CA ILE A 489 -7.24 13.22 -17.27
C ILE A 489 -6.09 14.20 -17.05
N GLY A 490 -6.02 14.79 -15.85
CA GLY A 490 -4.95 15.71 -15.49
C GLY A 490 -3.58 15.03 -15.46
N THR A 491 -2.54 15.78 -15.87
CA THR A 491 -1.16 15.30 -15.93
C THR A 491 -0.19 16.23 -15.19
N GLU A 492 0.96 15.71 -14.80
CA GLU A 492 2.09 16.48 -14.26
C GLU A 492 3.29 16.35 -15.17
N LEU A 493 4.10 17.41 -15.24
CA LEU A 493 5.36 17.44 -15.95
C LEU A 493 6.51 17.48 -14.95
N ASP A 494 7.43 16.56 -15.13
CA ASP A 494 8.73 16.51 -14.43
C ASP A 494 9.84 16.76 -15.47
N PRO A 495 10.31 18.00 -15.68
CA PRO A 495 11.44 18.28 -16.57
C PRO A 495 12.76 17.87 -15.94
N TYR A 496 13.67 17.31 -16.75
CA TYR A 496 15.00 16.86 -16.34
C TYR A 496 16.08 17.73 -16.98
N GLU A 497 17.10 18.06 -16.20
CA GLU A 497 18.39 18.54 -16.74
C GLU A 497 19.03 17.41 -17.55
N TRP A 498 19.10 16.23 -16.96
CA TRP A 498 19.53 15.00 -17.60
C TRP A 498 18.90 13.77 -16.93
N ILE A 499 18.69 12.71 -17.72
CA ILE A 499 18.23 11.40 -17.26
C ILE A 499 19.03 10.29 -17.93
N VAL A 500 19.29 9.21 -17.18
CA VAL A 500 20.01 8.03 -17.63
C VAL A 500 19.08 6.83 -17.60
N PHE A 501 18.75 6.25 -18.75
CA PHE A 501 18.08 4.94 -18.83
C PHE A 501 19.14 3.84 -18.96
N LEU A 502 19.09 2.88 -18.04
CA LEU A 502 20.06 1.80 -17.97
C LEU A 502 19.69 0.65 -18.91
N PRO A 503 20.70 -0.02 -19.55
CA PRO A 503 20.45 -1.21 -20.33
C PRO A 503 20.27 -2.46 -19.46
N LEU A 504 19.66 -3.48 -20.05
CA LEU A 504 19.76 -4.88 -19.67
C LEU A 504 21.06 -5.50 -20.22
N ALA A 505 21.32 -6.75 -19.88
CA ALA A 505 22.52 -7.45 -20.35
C ALA A 505 22.55 -7.68 -21.87
N ASP A 506 21.41 -7.74 -22.52
CA ASP A 506 21.21 -7.87 -23.97
C ASP A 506 21.26 -6.53 -24.72
N GLY A 507 21.48 -5.41 -24.01
CA GLY A 507 21.54 -4.07 -24.58
C GLY A 507 20.20 -3.35 -24.66
N PHE A 508 19.06 -4.04 -24.49
CA PHE A 508 17.76 -3.39 -24.45
C PHE A 508 17.59 -2.53 -23.18
N GLY A 509 16.75 -1.50 -23.23
CA GLY A 509 16.50 -0.65 -22.09
C GLY A 509 15.74 -1.38 -20.95
N ALA A 510 16.15 -1.15 -19.73
CA ALA A 510 15.48 -1.72 -18.56
C ALA A 510 14.31 -0.81 -18.14
N TYR A 511 13.07 -1.31 -18.19
CA TYR A 511 11.83 -0.54 -17.99
C TYR A 511 11.78 0.29 -16.70
N ASN A 512 12.32 -0.20 -15.60
CA ASN A 512 12.26 0.43 -14.29
C ASN A 512 13.66 0.66 -13.69
N ARG A 513 14.67 0.97 -14.53
CA ARG A 513 16.03 1.24 -14.05
C ARG A 513 16.58 2.51 -14.69
N TYR A 514 16.44 3.61 -13.95
CA TYR A 514 16.90 4.92 -14.38
C TYR A 514 17.26 5.81 -13.19
N PHE A 515 18.00 6.85 -13.45
CA PHE A 515 18.26 7.94 -12.51
C PHE A 515 18.48 9.25 -13.28
N GLY A 516 18.14 10.36 -12.67
CA GLY A 516 18.30 11.66 -13.32
C GLY A 516 18.15 12.83 -12.36
N LEU A 517 18.55 14.00 -12.82
CA LEU A 517 18.40 15.26 -12.14
C LEU A 517 17.21 16.02 -12.72
N LEU A 518 16.20 16.26 -11.93
CA LEU A 518 15.09 17.13 -12.28
C LEU A 518 15.55 18.59 -12.31
N SER A 519 14.91 19.42 -13.13
CA SER A 519 15.18 20.87 -13.17
C SER A 519 14.86 21.59 -11.85
N SER A 520 14.09 20.95 -10.97
CA SER A 520 13.92 21.40 -9.58
C SER A 520 15.14 21.18 -8.67
N GLY A 521 16.21 20.56 -9.18
CA GLY A 521 17.40 20.17 -8.41
C GLY A 521 17.26 18.86 -7.63
N ARG A 522 16.12 18.18 -7.69
CA ARG A 522 15.87 16.91 -7.02
C ARG A 522 16.33 15.73 -7.87
N LEU A 523 17.02 14.78 -7.25
CA LEU A 523 17.38 13.52 -7.89
C LEU A 523 16.18 12.53 -7.86
N LYS A 524 15.88 11.92 -9.01
CA LYS A 524 14.86 10.86 -9.17
C LYS A 524 15.55 9.55 -9.58
N LEU A 525 15.36 8.49 -8.78
CA LEU A 525 16.03 7.21 -8.94
C LEU A 525 15.01 6.07 -8.91
N ARG A 526 15.20 5.09 -9.82
CA ARG A 526 14.41 3.84 -9.88
C ARG A 526 15.31 2.64 -10.15
N GLY A 527 15.10 1.56 -9.41
CA GLY A 527 15.68 0.24 -9.67
C GLY A 527 17.20 0.11 -9.58
N VAL A 528 17.93 1.16 -9.19
CA VAL A 528 19.37 1.16 -8.92
C VAL A 528 19.69 0.70 -7.50
N ALA A 529 20.95 0.33 -7.22
CA ALA A 529 21.37 -0.24 -5.93
C ALA A 529 20.97 0.65 -4.74
N ALA A 530 21.10 1.97 -4.84
CA ALA A 530 20.72 2.94 -3.82
C ALA A 530 19.24 2.88 -3.41
N ARG A 531 18.35 2.33 -4.25
CA ARG A 531 16.90 2.20 -3.99
C ARG A 531 16.44 0.79 -3.70
N ARG A 532 17.28 -0.22 -3.90
CA ARG A 532 16.92 -1.62 -3.65
C ARG A 532 17.04 -1.97 -2.17
N ARG A 533 15.98 -2.55 -1.61
CA ARG A 533 15.92 -2.91 -0.17
C ARG A 533 16.88 -4.02 0.25
N ASP A 534 17.28 -4.88 -0.68
CA ASP A 534 18.19 -6.00 -0.44
C ASP A 534 19.68 -5.63 -0.60
N THR A 535 19.96 -4.40 -1.00
CA THR A 535 21.32 -3.86 -1.06
C THR A 535 21.74 -3.37 0.31
N PRO A 536 22.92 -3.78 0.83
CA PRO A 536 23.47 -3.31 2.09
C PRO A 536 23.62 -1.79 2.12
N GLU A 537 23.46 -1.19 3.31
CA GLU A 537 23.50 0.26 3.49
C GLU A 537 24.82 0.88 3.03
N TYR A 538 25.94 0.22 3.31
CA TYR A 538 27.27 0.65 2.85
C TYR A 538 27.32 0.85 1.32
N VAL A 539 26.77 -0.12 0.58
CA VAL A 539 26.75 -0.07 -0.89
C VAL A 539 25.72 0.96 -1.41
N ARG A 540 24.59 1.09 -0.73
CA ARG A 540 23.58 2.09 -1.04
C ARG A 540 24.12 3.50 -0.88
N ARG A 541 24.80 3.76 0.23
CA ARG A 541 25.44 5.05 0.55
C ARG A 541 26.52 5.39 -0.48
N MET A 542 27.37 4.43 -0.85
CA MET A 542 28.35 4.63 -1.92
C MET A 542 27.71 5.09 -3.21
N GLN A 543 26.70 4.36 -3.70
CA GLN A 543 26.06 4.71 -4.97
C GLN A 543 25.29 6.04 -4.87
N MET A 544 24.66 6.32 -3.74
CA MET A 544 23.96 7.58 -3.52
C MET A 544 24.91 8.77 -3.54
N GLU A 545 26.06 8.70 -2.86
CA GLU A 545 27.09 9.75 -2.85
C GLU A 545 27.64 10.01 -4.27
N VAL A 546 27.82 8.94 -5.08
CA VAL A 546 28.20 9.09 -6.48
C VAL A 546 27.11 9.81 -7.29
N ILE A 547 25.84 9.45 -7.13
CA ILE A 547 24.73 10.06 -7.86
C ILE A 547 24.50 11.51 -7.39
N GLU A 548 24.67 11.81 -6.09
CA GLU A 548 24.63 13.16 -5.56
C GLU A 548 25.74 14.02 -6.17
N LYS A 549 26.95 13.49 -6.30
CA LYS A 549 28.03 14.16 -6.99
C LYS A 549 27.72 14.41 -8.47
N MET A 550 27.12 13.43 -9.16
CA MET A 550 26.64 13.62 -10.54
C MET A 550 25.55 14.69 -10.62
N GLY A 551 24.73 14.86 -9.58
CA GLY A 551 23.70 15.88 -9.48
C GLY A 551 24.21 17.33 -9.43
N GLU A 552 25.51 17.56 -9.26
CA GLU A 552 26.11 18.88 -9.38
C GLU A 552 26.20 19.34 -10.85
N ALA A 553 26.24 18.40 -11.80
CA ALA A 553 26.24 18.67 -13.23
C ALA A 553 24.85 19.03 -13.75
N ARG A 554 24.78 20.03 -14.63
CA ARG A 554 23.53 20.46 -15.26
C ARG A 554 23.35 19.95 -16.70
N ASN A 555 24.43 19.46 -17.29
CA ASN A 555 24.47 19.00 -18.67
C ASN A 555 25.48 17.84 -18.85
N ILE A 556 25.50 17.25 -20.05
CA ILE A 556 26.37 16.12 -20.38
C ILE A 556 27.86 16.51 -20.33
N ASP A 557 28.23 17.73 -20.71
CA ASP A 557 29.64 18.17 -20.68
C ASP A 557 30.13 18.29 -19.22
N GLU A 558 29.31 18.81 -18.33
CA GLU A 558 29.63 18.87 -16.90
C GLU A 558 29.66 17.46 -16.28
N LEU A 559 28.76 16.55 -16.68
CA LEU A 559 28.79 15.14 -16.24
C LEU A 559 30.12 14.47 -16.63
N ARG A 560 30.65 14.75 -17.82
CA ARG A 560 31.94 14.24 -18.26
C ARG A 560 33.10 14.70 -17.35
N LEU A 561 33.05 15.95 -16.88
CA LEU A 561 34.06 16.52 -16.00
C LEU A 561 34.01 15.93 -14.58
N ILE A 562 32.84 15.51 -14.10
CA ILE A 562 32.64 14.93 -12.76
C ILE A 562 33.15 13.49 -12.64
N LYS A 563 33.34 12.75 -13.75
CA LYS A 563 33.75 11.34 -13.75
C LYS A 563 34.94 11.01 -12.81
N PRO A 564 36.07 11.79 -12.80
CA PRO A 564 37.20 11.48 -11.91
C PRO A 564 36.82 11.51 -10.43
N GLU A 565 35.98 12.47 -10.01
CA GLU A 565 35.52 12.59 -8.63
C GLU A 565 34.57 11.48 -8.26
N ALA A 566 33.60 11.16 -9.11
CA ALA A 566 32.71 10.02 -8.95
C ALA A 566 33.46 8.70 -8.78
N LEU A 567 34.50 8.48 -9.61
CA LEU A 567 35.36 7.30 -9.51
C LEU A 567 36.18 7.29 -8.19
N LYS A 568 36.63 8.45 -7.73
CA LYS A 568 37.35 8.59 -6.44
C LYS A 568 36.46 8.17 -5.28
N ILE A 569 35.18 8.54 -5.29
CA ILE A 569 34.22 8.11 -4.26
C ILE A 569 34.11 6.58 -4.26
N ALA A 570 33.82 5.95 -5.40
CA ALA A 570 33.69 4.49 -5.47
C ALA A 570 34.97 3.74 -5.05
N ARG A 571 36.14 4.25 -5.43
CA ARG A 571 37.43 3.70 -4.99
C ARG A 571 37.64 3.83 -3.50
N ARG A 572 37.28 4.96 -2.89
CA ARG A 572 37.38 5.18 -1.45
C ARG A 572 36.53 4.14 -0.68
N TYR A 573 35.29 3.91 -1.06
CA TYR A 573 34.44 2.88 -0.43
C TYR A 573 35.03 1.48 -0.58
N ARG A 574 35.61 1.16 -1.75
CA ARG A 574 36.26 -0.14 -1.95
C ARG A 574 37.51 -0.31 -1.07
N GLN A 575 38.31 0.73 -0.93
CA GLN A 575 39.53 0.72 -0.07
C GLN A 575 39.17 0.63 1.41
N TRP A 576 38.11 1.27 1.84
CA TRP A 576 37.68 1.28 3.25
C TRP A 576 36.82 0.07 3.62
N LEU A 577 36.35 -0.72 2.67
CA LEU A 577 35.54 -1.91 2.93
C LEU A 577 36.12 -2.83 4.03
N PRO A 578 37.42 -3.12 4.12
CA PRO A 578 37.96 -3.95 5.21
C PRO A 578 37.69 -3.42 6.62
N ASN A 579 37.45 -2.11 6.75
CA ASN A 579 37.19 -1.43 8.02
C ASN A 579 35.71 -1.05 8.17
N ALA A 580 34.84 -1.54 7.30
CA ALA A 580 33.40 -1.25 7.39
C ALA A 580 32.77 -1.92 8.61
N ASP A 581 31.83 -1.24 9.24
CA ASP A 581 31.03 -1.85 10.30
C ASP A 581 30.14 -2.96 9.70
N PRO A 582 30.16 -4.18 10.23
CA PRO A 582 29.29 -5.27 9.78
C PRO A 582 27.80 -4.90 9.78
N SER A 583 27.35 -4.01 10.66
CA SER A 583 25.97 -3.52 10.71
C SER A 583 25.53 -2.78 9.44
N GLU A 584 26.48 -2.13 8.73
CA GLU A 584 26.22 -1.46 7.44
C GLU A 584 26.21 -2.43 6.26
N LEU A 585 26.67 -3.67 6.46
CA LEU A 585 26.75 -4.72 5.44
C LEU A 585 25.59 -5.71 5.49
N VAL A 586 24.58 -5.43 6.29
CA VAL A 586 23.40 -6.29 6.45
C VAL A 586 22.60 -6.42 5.15
N VAL A 587 22.41 -7.64 4.72
CA VAL A 587 21.54 -8.03 3.59
C VAL A 587 20.15 -8.36 4.12
N ARG A 588 19.12 -7.75 3.55
CA ARG A 588 17.70 -7.96 3.92
C ARG A 588 16.99 -8.81 2.88
N ARG A 589 16.45 -9.96 3.30
CA ARG A 589 15.74 -10.85 2.39
C ARG A 589 14.41 -11.28 2.96
N ARG A 590 13.34 -11.07 2.19
CA ARG A 590 12.00 -11.54 2.53
C ARG A 590 11.87 -13.03 2.23
N ILE A 591 11.26 -13.77 3.13
CA ILE A 591 10.99 -15.20 3.00
C ILE A 591 9.72 -15.38 2.16
N SER A 592 9.84 -15.97 0.98
CA SER A 592 8.68 -16.27 0.13
C SER A 592 7.97 -17.57 0.52
N LYS A 593 8.73 -18.58 0.95
CA LYS A 593 8.21 -19.88 1.39
C LYS A 593 9.16 -20.56 2.37
N LEU A 594 8.60 -21.37 3.26
CA LEU A 594 9.34 -22.31 4.11
C LEU A 594 9.19 -23.72 3.52
N GLY A 595 10.26 -24.49 3.48
CA GLY A 595 10.26 -25.84 2.96
C GLY A 595 11.69 -26.28 2.62
N ARG A 596 11.84 -27.37 1.85
CA ARG A 596 13.15 -27.85 1.39
C ARG A 596 13.75 -26.80 0.44
N GLN A 597 14.62 -25.96 0.99
CA GLN A 597 15.29 -24.91 0.21
C GLN A 597 16.61 -25.45 -0.36
N LYS A 598 16.97 -24.97 -1.56
CA LYS A 598 18.34 -25.15 -2.05
C LYS A 598 19.29 -24.45 -1.07
N ARG A 599 20.51 -24.99 -0.90
CA ARG A 599 21.55 -24.37 -0.08
C ARG A 599 21.86 -22.97 -0.64
N CYS A 600 21.65 -21.94 0.15
CA CYS A 600 21.88 -20.55 -0.21
C CYS A 600 21.95 -19.69 1.08
N ALA A 601 22.50 -18.49 0.99
CA ALA A 601 22.65 -17.58 2.12
C ALA A 601 21.33 -17.32 2.89
N GLN A 602 20.20 -17.18 2.20
CA GLN A 602 18.89 -17.00 2.85
C GLN A 602 18.48 -18.24 3.67
N ALA A 603 18.76 -19.46 3.19
CA ALA A 603 18.45 -20.67 3.94
C ALA A 603 19.30 -20.78 5.21
N SER A 604 20.57 -20.40 5.14
CA SER A 604 21.47 -20.35 6.30
C SER A 604 21.02 -19.28 7.31
N ALA A 605 20.55 -18.11 6.82
CA ALA A 605 19.99 -17.05 7.67
C ALA A 605 18.73 -17.54 8.41
N ILE A 606 17.79 -18.20 7.71
CA ILE A 606 16.59 -18.77 8.35
C ILE A 606 16.98 -19.73 9.47
N GLU A 607 18.00 -20.55 9.26
CA GLU A 607 18.46 -21.48 10.27
C GLU A 607 19.13 -20.76 11.47
N ALA A 608 19.87 -19.66 11.25
CA ALA A 608 20.41 -18.83 12.32
C ALA A 608 19.30 -18.23 13.21
N TYR A 609 18.22 -17.73 12.59
CA TYR A 609 17.04 -17.23 13.33
C TYR A 609 16.38 -18.32 14.16
N ARG A 610 16.21 -19.54 13.59
CA ARG A 610 15.62 -20.69 14.30
C ARG A 610 16.47 -21.13 15.50
N ARG A 611 17.78 -21.18 15.34
CA ARG A 611 18.71 -21.51 16.44
C ARG A 611 18.60 -20.51 17.60
N ARG A 612 18.30 -19.25 17.30
CA ARG A 612 18.06 -18.22 18.31
C ARG A 612 16.64 -18.28 18.90
N GLY A 613 15.80 -19.21 18.45
CA GLY A 613 14.44 -19.40 18.94
C GLY A 613 13.40 -18.46 18.32
N VAL A 614 13.73 -17.80 17.21
CA VAL A 614 12.79 -16.95 16.46
C VAL A 614 11.90 -17.84 15.59
N LYS A 615 10.57 -17.73 15.77
CA LYS A 615 9.61 -18.40 14.90
C LYS A 615 9.50 -17.67 13.58
N VAL A 616 10.11 -18.24 12.56
CA VAL A 616 10.15 -17.66 11.21
C VAL A 616 8.93 -18.10 10.40
N SER A 617 8.29 -17.14 9.72
CA SER A 617 7.11 -17.37 8.87
C SER A 617 7.33 -16.78 7.46
N PRO A 618 6.66 -17.34 6.43
CA PRO A 618 6.66 -16.70 5.11
C PRO A 618 6.16 -15.25 5.20
N GLY A 619 6.79 -14.35 4.45
CA GLY A 619 6.53 -12.92 4.49
C GLY A 619 7.39 -12.13 5.48
N MET A 620 8.01 -12.78 6.47
CA MET A 620 9.00 -12.14 7.33
C MET A 620 10.29 -11.84 6.57
N THR A 621 11.03 -10.85 7.03
CA THR A 621 12.37 -10.52 6.53
C THR A 621 13.42 -11.13 7.45
N VAL A 622 14.45 -11.74 6.88
CA VAL A 622 15.68 -12.12 7.58
C VAL A 622 16.80 -11.17 7.21
N GLU A 623 17.57 -10.78 8.20
CA GLU A 623 18.67 -9.84 8.11
C GLU A 623 19.96 -10.54 8.53
N TYR A 624 20.98 -10.48 7.68
CA TYR A 624 22.20 -11.23 7.88
C TYR A 624 23.39 -10.59 7.17
N VAL A 625 24.59 -10.92 7.63
CA VAL A 625 25.85 -10.58 6.99
C VAL A 625 26.45 -11.85 6.38
N VAL A 626 26.95 -11.76 5.16
CA VAL A 626 27.60 -12.89 4.47
C VAL A 626 29.03 -12.98 4.95
N ARG A 627 29.38 -14.10 5.60
CA ARG A 627 30.72 -14.41 6.09
C ARG A 627 31.58 -15.15 5.06
N ASP A 628 31.01 -16.13 4.39
CA ASP A 628 31.62 -16.86 3.27
C ASP A 628 30.55 -17.18 2.21
N ALA A 629 30.61 -16.47 1.09
CA ALA A 629 29.63 -16.61 0.00
C ALA A 629 29.74 -17.98 -0.71
N ARG A 630 30.92 -18.57 -0.76
CA ARG A 630 31.16 -19.87 -1.44
C ARG A 630 30.54 -21.03 -0.65
N ARG A 631 30.58 -20.94 0.68
CA ARG A 631 30.06 -21.94 1.59
C ARG A 631 28.62 -21.65 2.03
N TRP A 632 28.07 -20.49 1.66
CA TRP A 632 26.76 -19.98 2.11
C TRP A 632 26.70 -19.76 3.62
N GLU A 633 27.85 -19.42 4.23
CA GLU A 633 27.93 -19.12 5.66
C GLU A 633 27.52 -17.65 5.88
N VAL A 634 26.61 -17.46 6.83
CA VAL A 634 26.10 -16.14 7.21
C VAL A 634 25.99 -16.06 8.71
N ASP A 635 26.12 -14.86 9.24
CA ASP A 635 25.81 -14.51 10.62
C ASP A 635 24.54 -13.67 10.66
N GLY A 636 23.71 -13.84 11.72
CA GLY A 636 22.64 -12.92 11.98
C GLY A 636 23.20 -11.50 12.22
N TYR A 637 22.45 -10.46 11.84
CA TYR A 637 22.92 -9.07 12.01
C TYR A 637 23.34 -8.73 13.46
N TRP A 638 22.85 -9.48 14.44
CA TRP A 638 23.14 -9.32 15.88
C TRP A 638 24.47 -9.92 16.36
N ASP A 639 25.06 -10.85 15.61
CA ASP A 639 26.31 -11.54 15.95
C ASP A 639 27.43 -11.30 14.92
N ALA A 640 27.16 -10.47 13.91
CA ALA A 640 28.08 -10.26 12.81
C ALA A 640 29.33 -9.48 13.27
N SER A 641 30.49 -10.10 13.15
CA SER A 641 31.79 -9.52 13.43
C SER A 641 32.77 -9.61 12.26
N GLU A 642 32.53 -10.54 11.34
CA GLU A 642 33.33 -10.81 10.15
C GLU A 642 32.45 -10.85 8.90
N PHE A 643 33.05 -10.58 7.75
CA PHE A 643 32.32 -10.61 6.47
C PHE A 643 33.23 -10.95 5.28
N ASP A 644 32.62 -11.41 4.19
CA ASP A 644 33.28 -11.79 2.94
C ASP A 644 33.61 -10.53 2.10
N LEU A 645 34.88 -10.13 2.10
CA LEU A 645 35.37 -8.96 1.37
C LEU A 645 35.14 -9.07 -0.14
N ASP A 646 35.31 -10.26 -0.71
CA ASP A 646 35.10 -10.46 -2.15
C ASP A 646 33.63 -10.28 -2.51
N TYR A 647 32.72 -10.84 -1.73
CA TYR A 647 31.29 -10.72 -1.93
C TYR A 647 30.83 -9.25 -1.91
N TYR A 648 31.18 -8.51 -0.87
CA TYR A 648 30.80 -7.11 -0.76
C TYR A 648 31.55 -6.22 -1.76
N GLY A 649 32.79 -6.54 -2.09
CA GLY A 649 33.55 -5.89 -3.16
C GLY A 649 32.88 -6.05 -4.54
N ILE A 650 32.27 -7.19 -4.82
CA ILE A 650 31.47 -7.42 -6.03
C ILE A 650 30.20 -6.57 -6.02
N LEU A 651 29.53 -6.42 -4.87
CA LEU A 651 28.33 -5.57 -4.77
C LEU A 651 28.68 -4.08 -5.01
N ILE A 652 29.77 -3.59 -4.44
CA ILE A 652 30.29 -2.22 -4.71
C ILE A 652 30.58 -2.05 -6.20
N LYS A 653 31.28 -3.02 -6.81
CA LYS A 653 31.59 -2.98 -8.25
C LYS A 653 30.30 -2.92 -9.10
N LYS A 654 29.31 -3.76 -8.82
CA LYS A 654 28.03 -3.77 -9.54
C LYS A 654 27.27 -2.44 -9.38
N ALA A 655 27.25 -1.88 -8.18
CA ALA A 655 26.62 -0.60 -7.94
C ALA A 655 27.33 0.56 -8.67
N TRP A 656 28.67 0.52 -8.75
CA TRP A 656 29.45 1.44 -9.56
C TRP A 656 29.17 1.27 -11.07
N GLU A 657 29.11 0.05 -11.58
CA GLU A 657 28.86 -0.24 -13.00
C GLU A 657 27.52 0.32 -13.49
N GLU A 658 26.48 0.36 -12.63
CA GLU A 658 25.20 0.99 -12.94
C GLU A 658 25.37 2.49 -13.25
N VAL A 659 26.09 3.22 -12.44
CA VAL A 659 26.31 4.67 -12.64
C VAL A 659 27.40 4.97 -13.67
N ALA A 660 28.43 4.13 -13.74
CA ALA A 660 29.52 4.26 -14.71
C ALA A 660 29.06 4.10 -16.17
N PHE A 661 27.89 3.49 -16.39
CA PHE A 661 27.27 3.40 -17.72
C PHE A 661 27.08 4.80 -18.32
N ALA A 662 26.65 5.79 -17.56
CA ALA A 662 26.47 7.16 -18.04
C ALA A 662 27.77 7.74 -18.60
N PHE A 663 28.88 7.56 -17.88
CA PHE A 663 30.18 8.07 -18.33
C PHE A 663 30.71 7.37 -19.58
N ARG A 664 30.55 6.04 -19.67
CA ARG A 664 30.93 5.29 -20.88
C ARG A 664 30.12 5.75 -22.09
N PHE A 665 28.78 5.88 -21.93
CA PHE A 665 27.89 6.32 -22.99
C PHE A 665 28.28 7.70 -23.53
N ILE A 666 28.67 8.65 -22.65
CA ILE A 666 29.12 9.98 -23.02
C ILE A 666 30.48 9.94 -23.77
N GLU A 667 31.42 9.09 -23.32
CA GLU A 667 32.75 8.94 -23.92
C GLU A 667 32.70 8.27 -25.28
N ASP A 668 31.86 7.29 -25.48
CA ASP A 668 31.69 6.57 -26.76
C ASP A 668 31.03 7.45 -27.85
N GLY A 669 30.69 8.68 -27.53
CA GLY A 669 30.13 9.65 -28.51
C GLY A 669 28.68 9.33 -28.92
N LEU A 670 28.05 8.36 -28.32
CA LEU A 670 26.69 7.91 -28.67
C LEU A 670 25.59 8.93 -28.26
N GLY A 671 25.98 10.03 -27.59
CA GLY A 671 25.10 11.13 -27.21
C GLY A 671 24.98 12.25 -28.25
N GLN A 672 25.83 12.30 -29.25
CA GLN A 672 25.84 13.34 -30.29
C GLN A 672 25.56 12.71 -31.65
N GLY A 673 24.28 12.58 -32.02
CA GLY A 673 23.92 12.27 -33.40
C GLY A 673 23.11 11.01 -33.61
N ALA A 674 21.84 11.10 -33.36
CA ALA A 674 20.84 10.25 -34.01
C ALA A 674 19.74 11.15 -34.59
N GLY A 675 20.17 12.02 -35.51
CA GLY A 675 19.31 12.58 -36.54
C GLY A 675 19.52 11.75 -37.78
N ALA A 676 18.47 11.11 -38.29
CA ALA A 676 18.34 10.43 -39.58
C ALA A 676 19.32 9.28 -39.89
N GLY A 677 18.87 8.07 -39.65
CA GLY A 677 19.46 6.80 -40.11
C GLY A 677 18.38 5.76 -40.33
N ASP A 678 17.84 5.82 -41.51
CA ASP A 678 17.17 4.84 -42.36
C ASP A 678 16.73 3.50 -41.72
N GLY A 679 15.42 3.37 -41.59
CA GLY A 679 14.77 2.08 -41.29
C GLY A 679 14.78 1.18 -42.51
N ARG A 680 15.64 0.14 -42.52
CA ARG A 680 15.42 -1.08 -43.32
C ARG A 680 15.93 -2.31 -42.58
N ASN A 681 14.96 -3.22 -42.42
CA ASN A 681 15.11 -4.67 -42.17
C ASN A 681 15.69 -5.16 -40.83
N VAL A 682 14.90 -5.73 -39.94
CA VAL A 682 14.37 -7.12 -39.95
C VAL A 682 13.21 -7.19 -38.95
#